data_d4b9342f087685b7b12d6749849e155f
#
_entry.id   d4b9342f087685b7b12d6749849e155f
#
_cell.length_a   1.000
_cell.length_b   1.000
_cell.length_c   1.000
_cell.angle_alpha   90.00
_cell.angle_beta   90.00
_cell.angle_gamma   90.00
#
_symmetry.space_group_name_H-M   'P 1'
#
loop_
_entity.id
_entity.type
_entity.pdbx_description
1 polymer ?
#
loop_
_entity_poly.entity_id
_entity_poly.type
_entity_poly.pdbx_seq_one_letter_code
_entity_poly.pdbx_strand_id
1 'polypeptide(L)'
;MKDIILYLIPALGVVSLIVMAIKSAWVSKQDAGDENMQRLADYIAKGAMAFLKAEWKVLSVFVLFAAVLLAYSGTIHEVNGKAIHSSWIIAIAFVIGAVFSATAGYIGMRVATKANVRTTQAARTSLKHALKVSFTGGTVMGLGVAGLAVLGLGGLFIAFLSIFGSLGEDTVKTSIEVLTGFSLGAESIALFARVGGGIYTKAADVGADLVGKVEAGIPEDDVRNPATIADNVGDNVGDVAGMGADLFGSYVATILATMVLGQEIVSVDNFGGMSPILLPMVICGLGILFSIVGTWFVTIKDDKSNVQNALNLGNWSSMILTVIASYFVVNWMLPETLSIRGYEFSKLNVFFAIAVGTVVGAIMSIVTEYYTAMGKAPVNSIIQQSSTGHATNIIAGLSVGMKSTVIPILTLAGGIMASYYFAGLYGVAIAAAGMMATTAMQLAIDAFGPIADNAGGIAEMSQLPPEVRERTDNLDAVGNTTAATGKGFAIASAALTSLALFAAFVGIAGIDQIDIYKAPVLAGLFVGAMIPFIFSALCIQAVGKAAMDMVNEVRRQFREIPGIMEYKAQPEYEKCVAISTKASIREMMLPGAIALITPVIVGFIFGPEVLGGVLAGVTVSGVLMGIFQSNAGGAWDNAKKSFEKGVVINGETFYKKSEPHKASVTGDTVGDPFKDTSGPSMNILIKLMSIVSLVIAPFIAGKTFGEPTAKQGQCTEMSADHCKEMGKCDMSKCATMTKEQCAAMCDSMGCDSTEKAMCMAHYGADGKFMTGACTRNEKDCCQGKAKKHEGCSGEPACEEDNDKPCSKGDACCKNKKK
;
A
#
# COMPACT_ATOMS: atom_id res chain seq x y z
N MET A 1 8.79 31.49 -8.44
CA MET A 1 8.12 30.72 -7.36
C MET A 1 8.35 29.22 -7.51
N LYS A 2 8.30 28.67 -8.73
CA LYS A 2 8.55 27.26 -9.04
C LYS A 2 9.87 26.73 -8.44
N ASP A 3 11.00 27.37 -8.69
CA ASP A 3 12.29 26.89 -8.20
C ASP A 3 12.37 26.89 -6.66
N ILE A 4 11.71 27.85 -6.01
CA ILE A 4 11.68 27.91 -4.55
C ILE A 4 10.96 26.69 -3.97
N ILE A 5 9.80 26.30 -4.52
CA ILE A 5 9.07 25.11 -4.04
C ILE A 5 9.82 23.82 -4.32
N LEU A 6 10.42 23.70 -5.52
CA LEU A 6 11.24 22.52 -5.86
C LEU A 6 12.33 22.27 -4.83
N TYR A 7 13.03 23.30 -4.37
CA TYR A 7 14.05 23.16 -3.32
C TYR A 7 13.49 23.09 -1.91
N LEU A 8 12.32 23.69 -1.65
CA LEU A 8 11.66 23.64 -0.34
C LEU A 8 11.28 22.20 0.05
N ILE A 9 10.79 21.41 -0.92
CA ILE A 9 10.35 20.01 -0.66
C ILE A 9 11.48 19.16 -0.05
N PRO A 10 12.64 18.97 -0.70
CA PRO A 10 13.72 18.20 -0.09
C PRO A 10 14.29 18.86 1.18
N ALA A 11 14.23 20.19 1.31
CA ALA A 11 14.61 20.89 2.53
C ALA A 11 13.74 20.49 3.72
N LEU A 12 12.43 20.30 3.54
CA LEU A 12 11.55 19.78 4.60
C LEU A 12 11.96 18.36 5.02
N GLY A 13 12.37 17.52 4.06
CA GLY A 13 12.96 16.20 4.35
C GLY A 13 14.24 16.31 5.18
N VAL A 14 15.14 17.23 4.84
CA VAL A 14 16.37 17.49 5.61
C VAL A 14 16.07 17.98 7.04
N VAL A 15 15.10 18.88 7.21
CA VAL A 15 14.65 19.34 8.55
C VAL A 15 14.18 18.14 9.38
N SER A 16 13.39 17.23 8.79
CA SER A 16 12.96 16.00 9.46
C SER A 16 14.15 15.19 9.95
N LEU A 17 15.15 14.95 9.10
CA LEU A 17 16.34 14.16 9.43
C LEU A 17 17.23 14.84 10.49
N ILE A 18 17.29 16.17 10.50
CA ILE A 18 18.00 16.92 11.55
C ILE A 18 17.29 16.72 12.89
N VAL A 19 15.97 16.91 12.96
CA VAL A 19 15.19 16.69 14.18
C VAL A 19 15.28 15.23 14.64
N MET A 20 15.20 14.28 13.70
CA MET A 20 15.43 12.87 13.96
C MET A 20 16.80 12.63 14.62
N ALA A 21 17.88 13.19 14.09
CA ALA A 21 19.23 13.04 14.63
C ALA A 21 19.35 13.61 16.05
N ILE A 22 18.74 14.78 16.29
CA ILE A 22 18.69 15.40 17.64
C ILE A 22 17.97 14.49 18.63
N LYS A 23 16.79 13.96 18.24
CA LYS A 23 16.01 13.04 19.08
C LYS A 23 16.75 11.72 19.33
N SER A 24 17.40 11.15 18.32
CA SER A 24 18.22 9.95 18.43
C SER A 24 19.40 10.14 19.37
N ALA A 25 20.08 11.28 19.28
CA ALA A 25 21.14 11.65 20.22
C ALA A 25 20.62 11.80 21.65
N TRP A 26 19.42 12.37 21.82
CA TRP A 26 18.77 12.49 23.12
C TRP A 26 18.45 11.12 23.73
N VAL A 27 17.85 10.18 22.96
CA VAL A 27 17.59 8.81 23.43
C VAL A 27 18.90 8.13 23.83
N SER A 28 19.94 8.24 23.01
CA SER A 28 21.25 7.61 23.29
C SER A 28 21.94 8.11 24.56
N LYS A 29 21.60 9.31 25.04
CA LYS A 29 22.13 9.92 26.28
C LYS A 29 21.36 9.53 27.53
N GLN A 30 20.17 8.91 27.41
CA GLN A 30 19.43 8.43 28.57
C GLN A 30 20.17 7.28 29.26
N ASP A 31 19.95 7.13 30.55
CA ASP A 31 20.53 6.07 31.34
C ASP A 31 20.09 4.68 30.82
N ALA A 32 21.04 3.78 30.62
CA ALA A 32 20.83 2.41 30.13
C ALA A 32 20.68 1.37 31.25
N GLY A 33 20.69 1.80 32.50
CA GLY A 33 20.56 0.92 33.67
C GLY A 33 21.83 0.14 34.01
N ASP A 34 21.66 -0.95 34.74
CA ASP A 34 22.74 -1.78 35.23
C ASP A 34 23.39 -2.68 34.17
N GLU A 35 24.51 -3.34 34.53
CA GLU A 35 25.26 -4.21 33.58
C GLU A 35 24.45 -5.37 33.02
N ASN A 36 23.53 -5.94 33.82
CA ASN A 36 22.67 -7.05 33.37
C ASN A 36 21.69 -6.58 32.28
N MET A 37 21.04 -5.45 32.52
CA MET A 37 20.16 -4.83 31.52
C MET A 37 20.90 -4.50 30.22
N GLN A 38 22.11 -3.92 30.33
CA GLN A 38 22.92 -3.55 29.17
C GLN A 38 23.38 -4.77 28.39
N ARG A 39 23.75 -5.88 29.09
CA ARG A 39 24.16 -7.14 28.47
C ARG A 39 22.99 -7.76 27.66
N LEU A 40 21.77 -7.79 28.22
CA LEU A 40 20.60 -8.28 27.53
C LEU A 40 20.27 -7.43 26.30
N ALA A 41 20.31 -6.10 26.43
CA ALA A 41 20.13 -5.17 25.32
C ALA A 41 21.19 -5.36 24.22
N ASP A 42 22.42 -5.69 24.57
CA ASP A 42 23.49 -5.98 23.61
C ASP A 42 23.23 -7.28 22.85
N TYR A 43 22.73 -8.33 23.50
CA TYR A 43 22.29 -9.55 22.81
C TYR A 43 21.18 -9.28 21.82
N ILE A 44 20.15 -8.51 22.21
CA ILE A 44 19.04 -8.11 21.32
C ILE A 44 19.57 -7.31 20.13
N ALA A 45 20.42 -6.29 20.38
CA ALA A 45 20.98 -5.46 19.32
C ALA A 45 21.87 -6.25 18.35
N LYS A 46 22.70 -7.18 18.85
CA LYS A 46 23.54 -8.06 18.01
C LYS A 46 22.69 -9.02 17.19
N GLY A 47 21.65 -9.61 17.78
CA GLY A 47 20.71 -10.48 17.08
C GLY A 47 19.98 -9.76 15.95
N ALA A 48 19.45 -8.57 16.22
CA ALA A 48 18.77 -7.74 15.21
C ALA A 48 19.71 -7.35 14.07
N MET A 49 20.96 -7.00 14.36
CA MET A 49 21.97 -6.72 13.34
C MET A 49 22.36 -7.96 12.54
N ALA A 50 22.40 -9.13 13.16
CA ALA A 50 22.72 -10.39 12.47
C ALA A 50 21.61 -10.73 11.46
N PHE A 51 20.35 -10.57 11.85
CA PHE A 51 19.20 -10.74 10.95
C PHE A 51 19.29 -9.79 9.75
N LEU A 52 19.40 -8.47 9.97
CA LEU A 52 19.44 -7.49 8.88
C LEU A 52 20.61 -7.75 7.92
N LYS A 53 21.79 -8.13 8.42
CA LYS A 53 22.92 -8.47 7.54
C LYS A 53 22.62 -9.69 6.68
N ALA A 54 21.98 -10.71 7.25
CA ALA A 54 21.61 -11.92 6.51
C ALA A 54 20.54 -11.62 5.45
N GLU A 55 19.52 -10.83 5.79
CA GLU A 55 18.48 -10.36 4.90
C GLU A 55 19.06 -9.53 3.75
N TRP A 56 19.85 -8.50 4.04
CA TRP A 56 20.46 -7.63 3.03
C TRP A 56 21.37 -8.37 2.06
N LYS A 57 22.04 -9.43 2.52
CA LYS A 57 22.85 -10.28 1.63
C LYS A 57 21.99 -10.93 0.54
N VAL A 58 20.79 -11.40 0.87
CA VAL A 58 19.87 -12.02 -0.09
C VAL A 58 19.21 -10.94 -0.97
N LEU A 59 18.74 -9.86 -0.34
CA LEU A 59 18.09 -8.76 -1.05
C LEU A 59 19.02 -8.02 -2.00
N SER A 60 20.34 -7.91 -1.70
CA SER A 60 21.29 -7.29 -2.62
C SER A 60 21.41 -8.06 -3.94
N VAL A 61 21.31 -9.39 -3.91
CA VAL A 61 21.31 -10.21 -5.13
C VAL A 61 20.02 -9.96 -5.93
N PHE A 62 18.87 -9.91 -5.25
CA PHE A 62 17.60 -9.57 -5.88
C PHE A 62 17.61 -8.17 -6.51
N VAL A 63 18.07 -7.17 -5.75
CA VAL A 63 18.17 -5.77 -6.22
C VAL A 63 19.06 -5.65 -7.45
N LEU A 64 20.20 -6.33 -7.46
CA LEU A 64 21.10 -6.33 -8.62
C LEU A 64 20.42 -6.94 -9.85
N PHE A 65 19.75 -8.08 -9.70
CA PHE A 65 19.05 -8.75 -10.79
C PHE A 65 17.91 -7.88 -11.34
N ALA A 66 17.06 -7.33 -10.47
CA ALA A 66 15.95 -6.45 -10.86
C ALA A 66 16.46 -5.15 -11.51
N ALA A 67 17.54 -4.57 -11.00
CA ALA A 67 18.16 -3.37 -11.58
C ALA A 67 18.64 -3.63 -13.02
N VAL A 68 19.26 -4.80 -13.29
CA VAL A 68 19.68 -5.17 -14.67
C VAL A 68 18.47 -5.29 -15.59
N LEU A 69 17.38 -5.93 -15.14
CA LEU A 69 16.15 -6.03 -15.93
C LEU A 69 15.52 -4.66 -16.21
N LEU A 70 15.48 -3.78 -15.22
CA LEU A 70 14.96 -2.42 -15.37
C LEU A 70 15.86 -1.56 -16.25
N ALA A 71 17.19 -1.68 -16.15
CA ALA A 71 18.11 -1.00 -17.05
C ALA A 71 17.87 -1.42 -18.50
N TYR A 72 17.69 -2.72 -18.73
CA TYR A 72 17.38 -3.24 -20.07
C TYR A 72 16.02 -2.73 -20.57
N SER A 73 14.97 -2.79 -19.75
CA SER A 73 13.64 -2.28 -20.14
C SER A 73 13.66 -0.80 -20.47
N GLY A 74 14.43 0.01 -19.71
CA GLY A 74 14.59 1.45 -19.95
C GLY A 74 15.36 1.81 -21.23
N THR A 75 15.95 0.86 -21.95
CA THR A 75 16.54 1.08 -23.28
C THR A 75 15.53 0.91 -24.42
N ILE A 76 14.31 0.47 -24.12
CA ILE A 76 13.26 0.25 -25.10
C ILE A 76 12.44 1.56 -25.20
N HIS A 77 12.55 2.26 -26.34
CA HIS A 77 11.92 3.56 -26.54
C HIS A 77 10.66 3.52 -27.40
N GLU A 78 10.31 2.35 -27.95
CA GLU A 78 9.12 2.14 -28.77
C GLU A 78 8.58 0.72 -28.64
N VAL A 79 7.28 0.60 -28.41
CA VAL A 79 6.55 -0.68 -28.41
C VAL A 79 5.24 -0.50 -29.19
N ASN A 80 5.00 -1.36 -30.18
CA ASN A 80 3.78 -1.33 -31.03
C ASN A 80 3.54 0.03 -31.70
N GLY A 81 4.58 0.75 -32.11
CA GLY A 81 4.47 2.07 -32.75
C GLY A 81 4.16 3.24 -31.81
N LYS A 82 4.17 3.00 -30.49
CA LYS A 82 4.01 4.04 -29.47
C LYS A 82 5.36 4.34 -28.82
N ALA A 83 5.70 5.62 -28.67
CA ALA A 83 6.89 6.06 -27.96
C ALA A 83 6.73 5.78 -26.45
N ILE A 84 7.81 5.29 -25.83
CA ILE A 84 7.92 5.10 -24.38
C ILE A 84 8.90 6.16 -23.84
N HIS A 85 8.47 6.90 -22.84
CA HIS A 85 9.27 7.96 -22.19
C HIS A 85 10.16 7.42 -21.06
N SER A 86 10.73 6.22 -21.19
CA SER A 86 11.56 5.59 -20.16
C SER A 86 13.06 5.79 -20.42
N SER A 87 13.87 5.56 -19.39
CA SER A 87 15.33 5.62 -19.43
C SER A 87 15.93 4.52 -18.55
N TRP A 88 17.13 4.03 -18.94
CA TRP A 88 17.90 3.09 -18.12
C TRP A 88 18.19 3.61 -16.69
N ILE A 89 18.04 4.93 -16.46
CA ILE A 89 18.17 5.59 -15.15
C ILE A 89 17.09 5.09 -14.15
N ILE A 90 16.00 4.49 -14.64
CA ILE A 90 15.00 3.82 -13.78
C ILE A 90 15.64 2.76 -12.86
N ALA A 91 16.68 2.08 -13.32
CA ALA A 91 17.44 1.13 -12.52
C ALA A 91 18.20 1.81 -11.37
N ILE A 92 18.74 3.00 -11.60
CA ILE A 92 19.40 3.79 -10.56
C ILE A 92 18.37 4.26 -9.54
N ALA A 93 17.22 4.76 -9.99
CA ALA A 93 16.12 5.14 -9.11
C ALA A 93 15.65 3.96 -8.25
N PHE A 94 15.52 2.77 -8.84
CA PHE A 94 15.17 1.53 -8.15
C PHE A 94 16.18 1.19 -7.04
N VAL A 95 17.48 1.22 -7.34
CA VAL A 95 18.53 0.92 -6.35
C VAL A 95 18.51 1.95 -5.22
N ILE A 96 18.35 3.25 -5.53
CA ILE A 96 18.26 4.29 -4.50
C ILE A 96 17.00 4.07 -3.62
N GLY A 97 15.86 3.72 -4.21
CA GLY A 97 14.63 3.39 -3.48
C GLY A 97 14.81 2.21 -2.51
N ALA A 98 15.45 1.16 -3.00
CA ALA A 98 15.78 -0.02 -2.20
C ALA A 98 16.72 0.34 -1.01
N VAL A 99 17.77 1.11 -1.27
CA VAL A 99 18.71 1.57 -0.22
C VAL A 99 18.03 2.47 0.80
N PHE A 100 17.14 3.37 0.37
CA PHE A 100 16.43 4.26 1.28
C PHE A 100 15.44 3.50 2.17
N SER A 101 14.71 2.54 1.60
CA SER A 101 13.80 1.66 2.37
C SER A 101 14.57 0.83 3.41
N ALA A 102 15.67 0.19 3.00
CA ALA A 102 16.55 -0.55 3.92
C ALA A 102 17.14 0.37 5.01
N THR A 103 17.50 1.61 4.66
CA THR A 103 18.03 2.60 5.60
C THR A 103 16.96 3.05 6.60
N ALA A 104 15.71 3.24 6.17
CA ALA A 104 14.59 3.58 7.02
C ALA A 104 14.36 2.50 8.09
N GLY A 105 14.31 1.21 7.69
CA GLY A 105 14.22 0.08 8.60
C GLY A 105 15.42 0.00 9.56
N TYR A 106 16.64 0.19 9.06
CA TYR A 106 17.86 0.20 9.88
C TYR A 106 17.88 1.30 10.95
N ILE A 107 17.48 2.53 10.59
CA ILE A 107 17.41 3.65 11.54
C ILE A 107 16.42 3.30 12.65
N GLY A 108 15.23 2.83 12.29
CA GLY A 108 14.19 2.44 13.24
C GLY A 108 14.70 1.38 14.22
N MET A 109 15.19 0.24 13.72
CA MET A 109 15.71 -0.87 14.52
C MET A 109 16.85 -0.42 15.45
N ARG A 110 17.81 0.36 14.93
CA ARG A 110 18.96 0.79 15.72
C ARG A 110 18.58 1.72 16.86
N VAL A 111 17.56 2.55 16.69
CA VAL A 111 17.08 3.43 17.76
C VAL A 111 16.18 2.67 18.72
N ALA A 112 15.33 1.78 18.24
CA ALA A 112 14.48 0.95 19.08
C ALA A 112 15.30 0.10 20.04
N THR A 113 16.32 -0.63 19.56
CA THR A 113 17.20 -1.44 20.41
C THR A 113 17.93 -0.62 21.50
N LYS A 114 18.20 0.67 21.25
CA LYS A 114 18.72 1.57 22.28
C LYS A 114 17.64 2.09 23.22
N ALA A 115 16.45 2.34 22.70
CA ALA A 115 15.33 2.87 23.48
C ALA A 115 14.77 1.82 24.45
N ASN A 116 14.75 0.53 24.07
CA ASN A 116 14.20 -0.56 24.87
C ASN A 116 14.75 -0.54 26.31
N VAL A 117 16.04 -0.73 26.48
CA VAL A 117 16.69 -0.75 27.81
C VAL A 117 16.56 0.59 28.56
N ARG A 118 16.59 1.71 27.85
CA ARG A 118 16.43 3.04 28.42
C ARG A 118 15.00 3.32 28.87
N THR A 119 14.03 2.74 28.21
CA THR A 119 12.63 2.76 28.63
C THR A 119 12.44 1.93 29.89
N THR A 120 13.05 0.75 29.96
CA THR A 120 13.07 -0.07 31.18
C THR A 120 13.66 0.71 32.36
N GLN A 121 14.82 1.33 32.16
CA GLN A 121 15.44 2.13 33.22
C GLN A 121 14.59 3.35 33.61
N ALA A 122 13.97 4.03 32.64
CA ALA A 122 13.05 5.15 32.89
C ALA A 122 11.80 4.71 33.66
N ALA A 123 11.31 3.48 33.41
CA ALA A 123 10.17 2.90 34.12
C ALA A 123 10.45 2.66 35.61
N ARG A 124 11.70 2.51 36.02
CA ARG A 124 12.07 2.50 37.48
C ARG A 124 11.69 3.79 38.17
N THR A 125 11.66 4.91 37.46
CA THR A 125 11.36 6.24 38.03
C THR A 125 9.88 6.58 37.94
N SER A 126 9.29 6.51 36.75
CA SER A 126 7.86 6.85 36.51
C SER A 126 7.37 6.41 35.13
N LEU A 127 6.07 6.17 34.99
CA LEU A 127 5.40 5.93 33.71
C LEU A 127 5.60 7.10 32.74
N LYS A 128 5.55 8.34 33.23
CA LYS A 128 5.80 9.56 32.45
C LYS A 128 7.17 9.55 31.78
N HIS A 129 8.21 9.17 32.52
CA HIS A 129 9.57 9.13 31.97
C HIS A 129 9.73 7.98 30.97
N ALA A 130 9.18 6.81 31.26
CA ALA A 130 9.16 5.69 30.35
C ALA A 130 8.46 6.00 29.02
N LEU A 131 7.26 6.59 29.06
CA LEU A 131 6.56 7.08 27.88
C LEU A 131 7.39 8.07 27.07
N LYS A 132 8.05 9.02 27.72
CA LYS A 132 8.87 10.01 27.04
C LYS A 132 10.04 9.37 26.28
N VAL A 133 10.70 8.36 26.85
CA VAL A 133 11.82 7.67 26.21
C VAL A 133 11.34 6.80 25.06
N SER A 134 10.34 5.95 25.28
CA SER A 134 9.80 5.02 24.26
C SER A 134 9.20 5.79 23.08
N PHE A 135 8.38 6.79 23.35
CA PHE A 135 7.76 7.62 22.31
C PHE A 135 8.79 8.46 21.53
N THR A 136 9.86 8.94 22.21
CA THR A 136 10.95 9.62 21.48
C THR A 136 11.68 8.65 20.55
N GLY A 137 11.87 7.39 20.97
CA GLY A 137 12.40 6.32 20.12
C GLY A 137 11.54 6.11 18.86
N GLY A 138 10.22 5.98 19.04
CA GLY A 138 9.27 5.91 17.93
C GLY A 138 9.29 7.15 17.03
N THR A 139 9.40 8.35 17.63
CA THR A 139 9.50 9.62 16.87
C THR A 139 10.72 9.64 15.94
N VAL A 140 11.86 9.10 16.36
CA VAL A 140 13.06 9.01 15.50
C VAL A 140 12.76 8.18 14.26
N MET A 141 12.06 7.07 14.40
CA MET A 141 11.68 6.24 13.28
C MET A 141 10.71 6.98 12.35
N GLY A 142 9.64 7.56 12.88
CA GLY A 142 8.64 8.28 12.08
C GLY A 142 9.22 9.43 11.27
N LEU A 143 10.07 10.25 11.89
CA LEU A 143 10.76 11.36 11.22
C LEU A 143 11.81 10.87 10.21
N GLY A 144 12.50 9.77 10.51
CA GLY A 144 13.46 9.16 9.60
C GLY A 144 12.81 8.68 8.31
N VAL A 145 11.73 7.92 8.43
CA VAL A 145 10.96 7.38 7.31
C VAL A 145 10.39 8.50 6.42
N ALA A 146 9.63 9.42 7.01
CA ALA A 146 9.01 10.50 6.23
C ALA A 146 10.04 11.48 5.64
N GLY A 147 11.10 11.78 6.41
CA GLY A 147 12.20 12.64 5.94
C GLY A 147 12.96 12.05 4.76
N LEU A 148 13.31 10.76 4.82
CA LEU A 148 13.97 10.06 3.71
C LEU A 148 13.07 9.98 2.47
N ALA A 149 11.75 9.75 2.64
CA ALA A 149 10.83 9.66 1.53
C ALA A 149 10.67 11.00 0.80
N VAL A 150 10.44 12.10 1.52
CA VAL A 150 10.31 13.44 0.92
C VAL A 150 11.63 13.92 0.32
N LEU A 151 12.76 13.65 0.98
CA LEU A 151 14.09 13.95 0.46
C LEU A 151 14.39 13.14 -0.80
N GLY A 152 14.09 11.84 -0.80
CA GLY A 152 14.33 10.95 -1.92
C GLY A 152 13.51 11.33 -3.15
N LEU A 153 12.18 11.43 -3.00
CA LEU A 153 11.30 11.81 -4.11
C LEU A 153 11.61 13.23 -4.63
N GLY A 154 11.65 14.22 -3.74
CA GLY A 154 11.90 15.61 -4.13
C GLY A 154 13.30 15.81 -4.72
N GLY A 155 14.31 15.21 -4.11
CA GLY A 155 15.69 15.30 -4.58
C GLY A 155 15.90 14.61 -5.94
N LEU A 156 15.37 13.40 -6.11
CA LEU A 156 15.46 12.68 -7.38
C LEU A 156 14.63 13.35 -8.48
N PHE A 157 13.46 13.89 -8.15
CA PHE A 157 12.66 14.63 -9.12
C PHE A 157 13.42 15.84 -9.69
N ILE A 158 14.07 16.64 -8.82
CA ILE A 158 14.93 17.76 -9.23
C ILE A 158 16.11 17.26 -10.09
N ALA A 159 16.76 16.18 -9.64
CA ALA A 159 17.90 15.62 -10.37
C ALA A 159 17.49 15.14 -11.76
N PHE A 160 16.36 14.46 -11.91
CA PHE A 160 15.88 13.98 -13.21
C PHE A 160 15.41 15.11 -14.12
N LEU A 161 14.72 16.12 -13.59
CA LEU A 161 14.40 17.32 -14.36
C LEU A 161 15.67 17.99 -14.89
N SER A 162 16.77 17.99 -14.14
CA SER A 162 18.04 18.54 -14.55
C SER A 162 18.77 17.66 -15.59
N ILE A 163 18.70 16.34 -15.42
CA ILE A 163 19.35 15.36 -16.32
C ILE A 163 18.67 15.32 -17.69
N PHE A 164 17.33 15.30 -17.71
CA PHE A 164 16.58 15.21 -18.97
C PHE A 164 16.42 16.53 -19.71
N GLY A 165 16.92 17.65 -19.16
CA GLY A 165 17.04 18.94 -19.84
C GLY A 165 15.94 19.95 -19.53
N SER A 166 15.62 20.85 -20.49
CA SER A 166 14.66 21.95 -20.28
C SER A 166 13.25 21.41 -19.95
N LEU A 167 12.52 22.14 -19.10
CA LEU A 167 11.17 21.80 -18.66
C LEU A 167 10.15 21.86 -19.82
N GLY A 168 10.16 20.81 -20.63
CA GLY A 168 9.09 20.49 -21.56
C GLY A 168 8.17 19.42 -20.98
N GLU A 169 7.03 19.23 -21.56
CA GLU A 169 6.05 18.20 -21.11
C GLU A 169 6.67 16.80 -21.10
N ASP A 170 7.44 16.45 -22.12
CA ASP A 170 8.13 15.16 -22.23
C ASP A 170 9.21 14.96 -21.14
N THR A 171 9.90 16.02 -20.72
CA THR A 171 10.89 15.96 -19.64
C THR A 171 10.24 15.63 -18.31
N VAL A 172 9.09 16.23 -18.00
CA VAL A 172 8.34 15.94 -16.77
C VAL A 172 7.81 14.52 -16.80
N LYS A 173 7.27 14.07 -17.93
CA LYS A 173 6.78 12.67 -18.12
C LYS A 173 7.88 11.66 -17.86
N THR A 174 9.02 11.80 -18.53
CA THR A 174 10.18 10.91 -18.36
C THR A 174 10.69 10.93 -16.92
N SER A 175 10.74 12.11 -16.28
CA SER A 175 11.19 12.22 -14.88
C SER A 175 10.27 11.45 -13.91
N ILE A 176 8.96 11.57 -14.09
CA ILE A 176 7.97 10.86 -13.25
C ILE A 176 8.00 9.36 -13.53
N GLU A 177 8.13 8.94 -14.79
CA GLU A 177 8.21 7.53 -15.15
C GLU A 177 9.46 6.87 -14.56
N VAL A 178 10.62 7.53 -14.62
CA VAL A 178 11.85 7.05 -13.97
C VAL A 178 11.71 6.99 -12.45
N LEU A 179 10.96 7.90 -11.82
CA LEU A 179 10.67 7.86 -10.40
C LEU A 179 9.83 6.65 -9.98
N THR A 180 9.11 5.99 -10.90
CA THR A 180 8.42 4.73 -10.57
C THR A 180 9.41 3.66 -10.13
N GLY A 181 10.63 3.66 -10.66
CA GLY A 181 11.72 2.81 -10.22
C GLY A 181 12.05 2.99 -8.74
N PHE A 182 12.10 4.23 -8.24
CA PHE A 182 12.35 4.51 -6.83
C PHE A 182 11.27 3.89 -5.93
N SER A 183 10.01 4.03 -6.31
CA SER A 183 8.89 3.43 -5.59
C SER A 183 8.90 1.90 -5.65
N LEU A 184 9.22 1.31 -6.83
CA LEU A 184 9.35 -0.13 -6.97
C LEU A 184 10.46 -0.70 -6.09
N GLY A 185 11.61 -0.02 -6.02
CA GLY A 185 12.71 -0.38 -5.14
C GLY A 185 12.32 -0.34 -3.67
N ALA A 186 11.64 0.73 -3.27
CA ALA A 186 11.15 0.92 -1.91
C ALA A 186 10.18 -0.18 -1.47
N GLU A 187 9.14 -0.46 -2.27
CA GLU A 187 8.11 -1.46 -1.97
C GLU A 187 8.65 -2.90 -2.05
N SER A 188 9.62 -3.16 -2.94
CA SER A 188 10.25 -4.48 -3.02
C SER A 188 10.98 -4.83 -1.72
N ILE A 189 11.80 -3.92 -1.19
CA ILE A 189 12.47 -4.11 0.10
C ILE A 189 11.45 -4.21 1.23
N ALA A 190 10.43 -3.33 1.22
CA ALA A 190 9.37 -3.34 2.21
C ALA A 190 8.68 -4.70 2.33
N LEU A 191 8.37 -5.35 1.19
CA LEU A 191 7.72 -6.66 1.18
C LEU A 191 8.58 -7.71 1.89
N PHE A 192 9.84 -7.83 1.51
CA PHE A 192 10.72 -8.84 2.09
C PHE A 192 10.99 -8.56 3.57
N ALA A 193 11.27 -7.31 3.94
CA ALA A 193 11.49 -6.92 5.33
C ALA A 193 10.25 -7.17 6.21
N ARG A 194 9.05 -6.89 5.70
CA ARG A 194 7.80 -7.12 6.46
C ARG A 194 7.45 -8.59 6.58
N VAL A 195 7.53 -9.35 5.49
CA VAL A 195 7.24 -10.79 5.51
C VAL A 195 8.31 -11.54 6.29
N GLY A 196 9.59 -11.29 6.00
CA GLY A 196 10.72 -11.93 6.67
C GLY A 196 10.77 -11.59 8.16
N GLY A 197 10.67 -10.30 8.50
CA GLY A 197 10.61 -9.84 9.88
C GLY A 197 9.43 -10.43 10.65
N GLY A 198 8.23 -10.43 10.08
CA GLY A 198 7.03 -11.02 10.69
C GLY A 198 7.13 -12.53 10.91
N ILE A 199 7.69 -13.28 9.94
CA ILE A 199 7.96 -14.73 10.12
C ILE A 199 8.98 -14.93 11.25
N TYR A 200 10.04 -14.12 11.30
CA TYR A 200 11.06 -14.18 12.33
C TYR A 200 10.46 -13.98 13.73
N THR A 201 9.75 -12.84 13.92
CA THR A 201 9.14 -12.46 15.20
C THR A 201 8.22 -13.55 15.70
N LYS A 202 7.26 -13.97 14.88
CA LYS A 202 6.24 -14.91 15.33
C LYS A 202 6.71 -16.36 15.40
N ALA A 203 7.78 -16.72 14.73
CA ALA A 203 8.43 -18.00 14.98
C ALA A 203 9.12 -18.06 16.35
N ALA A 204 9.76 -16.96 16.77
CA ALA A 204 10.41 -16.87 18.07
C ALA A 204 9.38 -16.79 19.20
N ASP A 205 8.38 -15.94 19.09
CA ASP A 205 7.29 -15.73 20.06
C ASP A 205 6.49 -17.03 20.29
N VAL A 206 5.92 -17.63 19.23
CA VAL A 206 5.19 -18.91 19.33
C VAL A 206 6.07 -20.02 19.90
N GLY A 207 7.35 -20.07 19.50
CA GLY A 207 8.32 -21.05 20.05
C GLY A 207 8.60 -20.83 21.52
N ALA A 208 8.76 -19.57 21.96
CA ALA A 208 8.95 -19.19 23.35
C ALA A 208 7.70 -19.51 24.20
N ASP A 209 6.52 -19.17 23.69
CA ASP A 209 5.26 -19.33 24.41
C ASP A 209 4.85 -20.80 24.59
N LEU A 210 4.89 -21.59 23.52
CA LEU A 210 4.47 -23.00 23.60
C LEU A 210 5.33 -23.81 24.57
N VAL A 211 6.65 -23.69 24.52
CA VAL A 211 7.53 -24.47 25.36
C VAL A 211 7.71 -23.81 26.73
N GLY A 212 7.89 -22.47 26.77
CA GLY A 212 8.12 -21.77 28.04
C GLY A 212 6.87 -21.70 28.92
N LYS A 213 5.79 -21.08 28.38
CA LYS A 213 4.56 -20.84 29.17
C LYS A 213 3.70 -22.08 29.32
N VAL A 214 3.50 -22.87 28.24
CA VAL A 214 2.53 -23.97 28.24
C VAL A 214 3.16 -25.27 28.77
N GLU A 215 4.36 -25.67 28.28
CA GLU A 215 5.00 -26.94 28.66
C GLU A 215 5.80 -26.82 29.96
N ALA A 216 6.70 -25.82 30.06
CA ALA A 216 7.59 -25.66 31.21
C ALA A 216 6.97 -24.85 32.36
N GLY A 217 5.89 -24.09 32.11
CA GLY A 217 5.17 -23.31 33.13
C GLY A 217 5.98 -22.13 33.70
N ILE A 218 7.03 -21.69 32.99
CA ILE A 218 7.82 -20.49 33.35
C ILE A 218 7.12 -19.20 32.91
N PRO A 219 7.36 -18.07 33.57
CA PRO A 219 6.80 -16.78 33.18
C PRO A 219 7.14 -16.39 31.74
N GLU A 220 6.36 -15.49 31.16
CA GLU A 220 6.68 -14.77 29.94
C GLU A 220 7.98 -13.98 30.12
N ASP A 221 8.81 -13.91 29.09
CA ASP A 221 10.09 -13.23 29.12
C ASP A 221 11.10 -13.73 30.18
N ASP A 222 10.92 -14.95 30.68
CA ASP A 222 11.88 -15.49 31.65
C ASP A 222 13.24 -15.76 31.00
N VAL A 223 14.32 -15.32 31.65
CA VAL A 223 15.70 -15.47 31.18
C VAL A 223 16.14 -16.93 30.97
N ARG A 224 15.45 -17.90 31.57
CA ARG A 224 15.66 -19.33 31.35
C ARG A 224 15.19 -19.82 29.99
N ASN A 225 14.25 -19.11 29.37
CA ASN A 225 13.74 -19.49 28.06
C ASN A 225 14.75 -19.12 26.96
N PRO A 226 15.29 -20.11 26.21
CA PRO A 226 16.27 -19.85 25.17
C PRO A 226 15.76 -18.95 24.02
N ALA A 227 14.45 -18.91 23.78
CA ALA A 227 13.86 -18.16 22.70
C ALA A 227 13.54 -16.69 23.06
N THR A 228 13.55 -16.29 24.33
CA THR A 228 13.18 -14.93 24.77
C THR A 228 14.02 -13.83 24.11
N ILE A 229 15.33 -14.02 23.95
CA ILE A 229 16.15 -13.04 23.24
C ILE A 229 15.78 -13.00 21.74
N ALA A 230 15.49 -14.15 21.12
CA ALA A 230 15.08 -14.19 19.73
C ALA A 230 13.72 -13.50 19.53
N ASP A 231 12.81 -13.62 20.48
CA ASP A 231 11.51 -12.94 20.49
C ASP A 231 11.68 -11.42 20.54
N ASN A 232 12.41 -10.91 21.52
CA ASN A 232 12.75 -9.49 21.62
C ASN A 232 13.52 -8.94 20.38
N VAL A 233 14.36 -9.76 19.75
CA VAL A 233 14.98 -9.42 18.46
C VAL A 233 13.90 -9.29 17.39
N GLY A 234 12.93 -10.19 17.39
CA GLY A 234 11.81 -10.22 16.45
C GLY A 234 11.06 -8.90 16.40
N ASP A 235 10.63 -8.37 17.52
CA ASP A 235 9.91 -7.08 17.61
C ASP A 235 10.71 -5.95 16.96
N ASN A 236 12.04 -5.93 17.18
CA ASN A 236 12.89 -4.90 16.58
C ASN A 236 13.05 -5.06 15.07
N VAL A 237 13.05 -6.28 14.52
CA VAL A 237 13.24 -6.51 13.08
C VAL A 237 11.92 -6.59 12.32
N GLY A 238 10.88 -7.20 12.91
CA GLY A 238 9.55 -7.32 12.30
C GLY A 238 8.69 -6.07 12.49
N ASP A 239 8.47 -5.70 13.76
CA ASP A 239 7.51 -4.66 14.09
C ASP A 239 8.10 -3.25 14.13
N VAL A 240 9.44 -3.09 14.10
CA VAL A 240 10.07 -1.81 13.89
C VAL A 240 10.68 -1.71 12.50
N ALA A 241 11.69 -2.50 12.14
CA ALA A 241 12.39 -2.35 10.87
C ALA A 241 11.49 -2.67 9.66
N GLY A 242 10.74 -3.79 9.72
CA GLY A 242 9.81 -4.18 8.66
C GLY A 242 8.68 -3.18 8.45
N MET A 243 8.11 -2.66 9.54
CA MET A 243 7.08 -1.61 9.49
C MET A 243 7.63 -0.28 8.96
N GLY A 244 8.87 0.08 9.31
CA GLY A 244 9.52 1.27 8.80
C GLY A 244 9.73 1.23 7.29
N ALA A 245 10.15 0.10 6.76
CA ALA A 245 10.27 -0.12 5.32
C ALA A 245 8.91 -0.09 4.62
N ASP A 246 7.87 -0.70 5.22
CA ASP A 246 6.49 -0.72 4.68
C ASP A 246 5.90 0.69 4.58
N LEU A 247 5.95 1.48 5.65
CA LEU A 247 5.40 2.83 5.64
C LEU A 247 6.25 3.80 4.81
N PHE A 248 7.56 3.56 4.67
CA PHE A 248 8.39 4.27 3.70
C PHE A 248 7.89 4.03 2.27
N GLY A 249 7.74 2.77 1.88
CA GLY A 249 7.19 2.39 0.56
C GLY A 249 5.80 2.99 0.33
N SER A 250 4.90 2.87 1.32
CA SER A 250 3.53 3.42 1.26
C SER A 250 3.51 4.92 1.02
N TYR A 251 4.34 5.66 1.73
CA TYR A 251 4.44 7.10 1.62
C TYR A 251 4.95 7.53 0.25
N VAL A 252 6.01 6.87 -0.22
CA VAL A 252 6.60 7.09 -1.55
C VAL A 252 5.58 6.77 -2.66
N ALA A 253 4.93 5.61 -2.58
CA ALA A 253 3.97 5.16 -3.60
C ALA A 253 2.75 6.09 -3.69
N THR A 254 2.25 6.57 -2.56
CA THR A 254 1.11 7.49 -2.51
C THR A 254 1.43 8.84 -3.15
N ILE A 255 2.59 9.41 -2.80
CA ILE A 255 3.02 10.68 -3.39
C ILE A 255 3.22 10.52 -4.90
N LEU A 256 3.92 9.46 -5.31
CA LEU A 256 4.19 9.18 -6.72
C LEU A 256 2.90 8.96 -7.53
N ALA A 257 1.96 8.15 -7.04
CA ALA A 257 0.67 7.93 -7.70
C ALA A 257 -0.09 9.25 -7.94
N THR A 258 -0.06 10.12 -6.93
CA THR A 258 -0.68 11.45 -7.04
C THR A 258 0.06 12.35 -8.03
N MET A 259 1.41 12.28 -8.10
CA MET A 259 2.21 13.00 -9.11
C MET A 259 1.89 12.53 -10.53
N VAL A 260 1.77 11.21 -10.75
CA VAL A 260 1.42 10.64 -12.06
C VAL A 260 0.06 11.13 -12.53
N LEU A 261 -0.96 11.11 -11.67
CA LEU A 261 -2.27 11.65 -12.02
C LEU A 261 -2.29 13.18 -12.12
N GLY A 262 -1.49 13.86 -11.29
CA GLY A 262 -1.30 15.31 -11.38
C GLY A 262 -0.71 15.78 -12.71
N GLN A 263 0.10 14.94 -13.36
CA GLN A 263 0.64 15.19 -14.68
C GLN A 263 -0.40 15.20 -15.80
N GLU A 264 -1.50 14.44 -15.63
CA GLU A 264 -2.60 14.42 -16.61
C GLU A 264 -3.50 15.67 -16.51
N ILE A 265 -3.33 16.50 -15.48
CA ILE A 265 -4.13 17.70 -15.27
C ILE A 265 -3.61 18.82 -16.16
N VAL A 266 -4.49 19.33 -17.02
CA VAL A 266 -4.23 20.54 -17.77
C VAL A 266 -4.43 21.74 -16.85
N SER A 267 -3.34 22.45 -16.51
CA SER A 267 -3.40 23.64 -15.67
C SER A 267 -2.51 24.77 -16.22
N VAL A 268 -3.00 26.00 -16.11
CA VAL A 268 -2.19 27.20 -16.33
C VAL A 268 -1.99 27.87 -14.98
N ASP A 269 -0.80 27.72 -14.42
CA ASP A 269 -0.47 28.19 -13.09
C ASP A 269 0.87 28.95 -13.05
N ASN A 270 1.17 29.58 -11.90
CA ASN A 270 2.43 30.29 -11.67
C ASN A 270 3.64 29.37 -11.46
N PHE A 271 3.45 28.04 -11.59
CA PHE A 271 4.45 26.99 -11.38
C PHE A 271 4.76 26.24 -12.67
N GLY A 272 4.34 26.78 -13.82
CA GLY A 272 4.58 26.19 -15.15
C GLY A 272 3.79 24.92 -15.40
N GLY A 273 2.56 24.83 -14.91
CA GLY A 273 1.69 23.67 -15.04
C GLY A 273 2.02 22.53 -14.08
N MET A 274 2.96 22.73 -13.15
CA MET A 274 3.44 21.67 -12.25
C MET A 274 2.77 21.67 -10.88
N SER A 275 1.87 22.61 -10.59
CA SER A 275 1.26 22.68 -9.24
C SER A 275 0.53 21.39 -8.81
N PRO A 276 -0.22 20.67 -9.68
CA PRO A 276 -0.86 19.41 -9.27
C PRO A 276 0.15 18.27 -9.01
N ILE A 277 1.32 18.31 -9.67
CA ILE A 277 2.41 17.34 -9.47
C ILE A 277 3.14 17.60 -8.15
N LEU A 278 3.39 18.87 -7.80
CA LEU A 278 4.14 19.26 -6.63
C LEU A 278 3.31 19.26 -5.35
N LEU A 279 2.00 19.46 -5.46
CA LEU A 279 1.08 19.59 -4.32
C LEU A 279 1.17 18.42 -3.31
N PRO A 280 1.14 17.13 -3.70
CA PRO A 280 1.25 16.03 -2.76
C PRO A 280 2.55 16.05 -1.96
N MET A 281 3.68 16.39 -2.61
CA MET A 281 4.97 16.49 -1.92
C MET A 281 4.98 17.63 -0.90
N VAL A 282 4.39 18.77 -1.23
CA VAL A 282 4.30 19.94 -0.32
C VAL A 282 3.42 19.62 0.88
N ILE A 283 2.25 19.00 0.68
CA ILE A 283 1.34 18.62 1.76
C ILE A 283 2.00 17.61 2.68
N CYS A 284 2.64 16.59 2.11
CA CYS A 284 3.36 15.58 2.87
C CYS A 284 4.56 16.17 3.63
N GLY A 285 5.30 17.09 3.01
CA GLY A 285 6.40 17.79 3.67
C GLY A 285 5.96 18.68 4.84
N LEU A 286 4.83 19.39 4.70
CA LEU A 286 4.22 20.16 5.80
C LEU A 286 3.68 19.24 6.90
N GLY A 287 3.10 18.12 6.53
CA GLY A 287 2.64 17.11 7.49
C GLY A 287 3.76 16.62 8.42
N ILE A 288 5.01 16.54 7.93
CA ILE A 288 6.18 16.27 8.79
C ILE A 288 6.36 17.35 9.85
N LEU A 289 6.29 18.64 9.46
CA LEU A 289 6.43 19.74 10.43
C LEU A 289 5.33 19.69 11.50
N PHE A 290 4.09 19.43 11.10
CA PHE A 290 2.98 19.32 12.05
C PHE A 290 3.04 18.03 12.88
N SER A 291 3.64 16.96 12.35
CA SER A 291 3.95 15.78 13.15
C SER A 291 4.99 16.09 14.22
N ILE A 292 6.04 16.89 13.92
CA ILE A 292 7.01 17.35 14.91
C ILE A 292 6.30 18.14 16.01
N VAL A 293 5.42 19.05 15.65
CA VAL A 293 4.61 19.83 16.62
C VAL A 293 3.71 18.90 17.45
N GLY A 294 3.06 17.93 16.80
CA GLY A 294 2.22 16.94 17.48
C GLY A 294 2.96 16.15 18.55
N THR A 295 4.25 15.84 18.33
CA THR A 295 5.05 15.11 19.34
C THR A 295 5.20 15.89 20.67
N TRP A 296 5.01 17.20 20.68
CA TRP A 296 5.10 17.99 21.91
C TRP A 296 3.87 17.84 22.79
N PHE A 297 2.74 17.44 22.23
CA PHE A 297 1.50 17.21 22.98
C PHE A 297 1.45 15.82 23.63
N VAL A 298 2.33 14.90 23.25
CA VAL A 298 2.38 13.55 23.85
C VAL A 298 3.09 13.59 25.19
N THR A 299 2.32 13.87 26.23
CA THR A 299 2.82 13.90 27.61
C THR A 299 1.70 13.56 28.59
N ILE A 300 2.06 12.91 29.70
CA ILE A 300 1.15 12.60 30.81
C ILE A 300 1.61 13.33 32.08
N LYS A 301 0.68 13.50 33.01
CA LYS A 301 0.96 14.23 34.28
C LYS A 301 1.55 13.32 35.34
N ASP A 302 0.97 12.15 35.52
CA ASP A 302 1.28 11.17 36.56
C ASP A 302 1.07 9.73 36.06
N ASP A 303 1.38 8.73 36.89
CA ASP A 303 1.27 7.31 36.55
C ASP A 303 -0.19 6.80 36.45
N LYS A 304 -1.18 7.60 36.83
CA LYS A 304 -2.61 7.29 36.69
C LYS A 304 -3.21 7.86 35.40
N SER A 305 -2.47 8.68 34.69
CA SER A 305 -2.93 9.32 33.45
C SER A 305 -3.09 8.29 32.33
N ASN A 306 -4.09 8.47 31.46
CA ASN A 306 -4.32 7.59 30.31
C ASN A 306 -3.31 7.92 29.20
N VAL A 307 -2.42 6.97 28.90
CA VAL A 307 -1.38 7.07 27.86
C VAL A 307 -2.02 7.18 26.46
N GLN A 308 -3.07 6.40 26.19
CA GLN A 308 -3.77 6.42 24.88
C GLN A 308 -4.29 7.82 24.54
N ASN A 309 -4.85 8.54 25.53
CA ASN A 309 -5.36 9.89 25.30
C ASN A 309 -4.24 10.89 24.96
N ALA A 310 -3.04 10.72 25.53
CA ALA A 310 -1.89 11.56 25.20
C ALA A 310 -1.41 11.32 23.76
N LEU A 311 -1.33 10.06 23.33
CA LEU A 311 -0.99 9.69 21.95
C LEU A 311 -2.03 10.19 20.95
N ASN A 312 -3.31 10.02 21.28
CA ASN A 312 -4.42 10.51 20.46
C ASN A 312 -4.38 12.04 20.31
N LEU A 313 -4.06 12.78 21.37
CA LEU A 313 -3.95 14.24 21.32
C LEU A 313 -2.84 14.69 20.36
N GLY A 314 -1.68 14.04 20.38
CA GLY A 314 -0.59 14.30 19.44
C GLY A 314 -1.01 14.00 18.00
N ASN A 315 -1.70 12.89 17.77
CA ASN A 315 -2.20 12.50 16.46
C ASN A 315 -3.23 13.49 15.91
N TRP A 316 -4.29 13.78 16.68
CA TRP A 316 -5.35 14.69 16.27
C TRP A 316 -4.84 16.10 15.99
N SER A 317 -3.91 16.61 16.83
CA SER A 317 -3.31 17.94 16.62
C SER A 317 -2.52 17.99 15.30
N SER A 318 -1.73 16.96 14.97
CA SER A 318 -1.01 16.89 13.70
C SER A 318 -1.96 16.90 12.50
N MET A 319 -3.03 16.10 12.57
CA MET A 319 -4.03 15.99 11.50
C MET A 319 -4.76 17.32 11.27
N ILE A 320 -5.25 17.96 12.34
CA ILE A 320 -5.99 19.22 12.25
C ILE A 320 -5.10 20.32 11.66
N LEU A 321 -3.85 20.44 12.14
CA LEU A 321 -2.90 21.43 11.63
C LEU A 321 -2.58 21.19 10.15
N THR A 322 -2.44 19.93 9.74
CA THR A 322 -2.21 19.56 8.34
C THR A 322 -3.40 19.95 7.46
N VAL A 323 -4.64 19.70 7.88
CA VAL A 323 -5.84 20.10 7.13
C VAL A 323 -5.92 21.62 6.98
N ILE A 324 -5.71 22.35 8.07
CA ILE A 324 -5.72 23.82 8.04
C ILE A 324 -4.66 24.35 7.06
N ALA A 325 -3.45 23.84 7.14
CA ALA A 325 -2.38 24.28 6.25
C ALA A 325 -2.66 23.91 4.77
N SER A 326 -3.26 22.73 4.54
CA SER A 326 -3.64 22.30 3.19
C SER A 326 -4.61 23.28 2.51
N TYR A 327 -5.52 23.90 3.25
CA TYR A 327 -6.41 24.96 2.72
C TYR A 327 -5.61 26.13 2.15
N PHE A 328 -4.63 26.62 2.88
CA PHE A 328 -3.81 27.75 2.44
C PHE A 328 -2.90 27.36 1.26
N VAL A 329 -2.31 26.17 1.31
CA VAL A 329 -1.42 25.66 0.26
C VAL A 329 -2.18 25.45 -1.06
N VAL A 330 -3.35 24.82 -1.01
CA VAL A 330 -4.21 24.63 -2.17
C VAL A 330 -4.60 25.94 -2.81
N ASN A 331 -5.06 26.92 -1.99
CA ASN A 331 -5.43 28.24 -2.50
C ASN A 331 -4.25 29.04 -3.10
N TRP A 332 -3.04 28.78 -2.60
CA TRP A 332 -1.84 29.45 -3.09
C TRP A 332 -1.27 28.81 -4.36
N MET A 333 -1.27 27.46 -4.45
CA MET A 333 -0.59 26.74 -5.52
C MET A 333 -1.49 26.51 -6.74
N LEU A 334 -2.76 26.15 -6.53
CA LEU A 334 -3.64 25.70 -7.61
C LEU A 334 -4.38 26.86 -8.28
N PRO A 335 -4.61 26.80 -9.62
CA PRO A 335 -5.52 27.72 -10.31
C PRO A 335 -6.97 27.47 -9.89
N GLU A 336 -7.87 28.41 -10.24
CA GLU A 336 -9.30 28.33 -9.86
C GLU A 336 -9.99 27.09 -10.41
N THR A 337 -9.66 26.70 -11.65
CA THR A 337 -10.23 25.53 -12.34
C THR A 337 -9.13 24.60 -12.84
N LEU A 338 -9.40 23.32 -12.72
CA LEU A 338 -8.54 22.22 -13.17
C LEU A 338 -9.40 21.19 -13.92
N SER A 339 -8.78 20.43 -14.80
CA SER A 339 -9.48 19.38 -15.58
C SER A 339 -8.60 18.14 -15.71
N ILE A 340 -9.17 16.96 -15.52
CA ILE A 340 -8.55 15.66 -15.76
C ILE A 340 -9.50 14.78 -16.57
N ARG A 341 -9.08 14.27 -17.71
CA ARG A 341 -9.87 13.38 -18.58
C ARG A 341 -11.30 13.89 -18.81
N GLY A 342 -11.48 15.22 -18.95
CA GLY A 342 -12.79 15.86 -19.19
C GLY A 342 -13.64 16.11 -17.94
N TYR A 343 -13.13 15.81 -16.75
CA TYR A 343 -13.77 16.14 -15.48
C TYR A 343 -13.20 17.46 -14.95
N GLU A 344 -14.04 18.49 -14.88
CA GLU A 344 -13.67 19.83 -14.40
C GLU A 344 -13.96 19.97 -12.90
N PHE A 345 -13.05 20.61 -12.17
CA PHE A 345 -13.18 20.85 -10.73
C PHE A 345 -12.42 22.09 -10.28
N SER A 346 -12.83 22.66 -9.16
CA SER A 346 -12.19 23.83 -8.57
C SER A 346 -11.02 23.42 -7.62
N LYS A 347 -10.11 24.36 -7.35
CA LYS A 347 -9.08 24.17 -6.31
C LYS A 347 -9.66 23.85 -4.95
N LEU A 348 -10.81 24.42 -4.59
CA LEU A 348 -11.45 24.14 -3.31
C LEU A 348 -11.94 22.69 -3.22
N ASN A 349 -12.34 22.08 -4.33
CA ASN A 349 -12.69 20.67 -4.38
C ASN A 349 -11.48 19.78 -4.06
N VAL A 350 -10.28 20.16 -4.51
CA VAL A 350 -9.04 19.45 -4.16
C VAL A 350 -8.80 19.50 -2.63
N PHE A 351 -9.03 20.65 -1.99
CA PHE A 351 -8.96 20.75 -0.55
C PHE A 351 -9.98 19.83 0.15
N PHE A 352 -11.22 19.78 -0.32
CA PHE A 352 -12.22 18.87 0.26
C PHE A 352 -11.82 17.39 0.07
N ALA A 353 -11.21 17.02 -1.06
CA ALA A 353 -10.69 15.69 -1.25
C ALA A 353 -9.58 15.34 -0.23
N ILE A 354 -8.65 16.26 0.03
CA ILE A 354 -7.62 16.09 1.07
C ILE A 354 -8.26 15.91 2.46
N ALA A 355 -9.25 16.74 2.79
CA ALA A 355 -9.96 16.64 4.07
C ALA A 355 -10.70 15.30 4.20
N VAL A 356 -11.34 14.80 3.13
CA VAL A 356 -11.97 13.47 3.10
C VAL A 356 -10.94 12.38 3.42
N GLY A 357 -9.78 12.39 2.80
CA GLY A 357 -8.71 11.42 3.08
C GLY A 357 -8.29 11.43 4.55
N THR A 358 -8.09 12.61 5.12
CA THR A 358 -7.76 12.75 6.55
C THR A 358 -8.87 12.22 7.46
N VAL A 359 -10.15 12.50 7.13
CA VAL A 359 -11.31 12.00 7.89
C VAL A 359 -11.41 10.47 7.78
N VAL A 360 -11.18 9.90 6.62
CA VAL A 360 -11.12 8.42 6.45
C VAL A 360 -10.07 7.84 7.39
N GLY A 361 -8.85 8.38 7.42
CA GLY A 361 -7.80 7.94 8.33
C GLY A 361 -8.18 8.04 9.81
N ALA A 362 -8.87 9.14 10.19
CA ALA A 362 -9.36 9.34 11.53
C ALA A 362 -10.41 8.29 11.94
N ILE A 363 -11.40 8.03 11.08
CA ILE A 363 -12.45 7.03 11.35
C ILE A 363 -11.82 5.62 11.42
N MET A 364 -10.86 5.28 10.54
CA MET A 364 -10.13 4.02 10.59
C MET A 364 -9.45 3.81 11.94
N SER A 365 -8.78 4.84 12.45
CA SER A 365 -8.12 4.80 13.76
C SER A 365 -9.12 4.55 14.91
N ILE A 366 -10.24 5.29 14.93
CA ILE A 366 -11.29 5.16 15.97
C ILE A 366 -11.92 3.77 15.94
N VAL A 367 -12.24 3.26 14.74
CA VAL A 367 -12.91 1.96 14.59
C VAL A 367 -11.96 0.83 14.99
N THR A 368 -10.70 0.90 14.58
CA THR A 368 -9.70 -0.10 14.97
C THR A 368 -9.49 -0.10 16.48
N GLU A 369 -9.34 1.08 17.11
CA GLU A 369 -9.28 1.18 18.57
C GLU A 369 -10.50 0.55 19.25
N TYR A 370 -11.71 0.78 18.73
CA TYR A 370 -12.92 0.16 19.30
C TYR A 370 -12.89 -1.36 19.27
N TYR A 371 -12.39 -1.97 18.17
CA TYR A 371 -12.39 -3.42 18.03
C TYR A 371 -11.23 -4.11 18.75
N THR A 372 -10.13 -3.39 19.04
CA THR A 372 -8.90 -4.00 19.57
C THR A 372 -8.54 -3.57 20.99
N ALA A 373 -9.04 -2.43 21.49
CA ALA A 373 -8.63 -1.93 22.80
C ALA A 373 -9.24 -2.71 23.98
N MET A 374 -8.42 -2.87 25.03
CA MET A 374 -8.84 -3.48 26.29
C MET A 374 -10.08 -2.77 26.87
N GLY A 375 -10.99 -3.56 27.47
CA GLY A 375 -12.22 -3.05 28.10
C GLY A 375 -13.34 -2.68 27.13
N LYS A 376 -13.11 -2.74 25.80
CA LYS A 376 -14.17 -2.54 24.80
C LYS A 376 -14.99 -3.83 24.60
N ALA A 377 -16.24 -3.67 24.16
CA ALA A 377 -17.17 -4.79 24.00
C ALA A 377 -16.66 -5.92 23.11
N PRO A 378 -15.98 -5.69 21.95
CA PRO A 378 -15.46 -6.78 21.13
C PRO A 378 -14.42 -7.64 21.87
N VAL A 379 -13.43 -7.01 22.51
CA VAL A 379 -12.39 -7.71 23.30
C VAL A 379 -13.04 -8.45 24.49
N ASN A 380 -13.95 -7.80 25.21
CA ASN A 380 -14.67 -8.44 26.32
C ASN A 380 -15.49 -9.65 25.87
N SER A 381 -16.01 -9.66 24.64
CA SER A 381 -16.72 -10.85 24.12
C SER A 381 -15.78 -12.04 23.92
N ILE A 382 -14.54 -11.83 23.52
CA ILE A 382 -13.52 -12.87 23.41
C ILE A 382 -13.16 -13.41 24.81
N ILE A 383 -12.96 -12.50 25.77
CA ILE A 383 -12.67 -12.86 27.16
C ILE A 383 -13.78 -13.76 27.74
N GLN A 384 -15.03 -13.39 27.53
CA GLN A 384 -16.17 -14.22 28.04
C GLN A 384 -16.21 -15.59 27.40
N GLN A 385 -15.95 -15.69 26.08
CA GLN A 385 -15.91 -16.97 25.38
C GLN A 385 -14.72 -17.86 25.79
N SER A 386 -13.66 -17.27 26.35
CA SER A 386 -12.50 -17.99 26.89
C SER A 386 -12.90 -18.91 28.07
N SER A 387 -13.97 -18.59 28.78
CA SER A 387 -14.48 -19.42 29.91
C SER A 387 -15.03 -20.79 29.48
N THR A 388 -15.43 -20.91 28.22
CA THR A 388 -15.97 -22.18 27.68
C THR A 388 -14.91 -23.01 26.96
N GLY A 389 -13.69 -22.46 26.74
CA GLY A 389 -12.52 -23.19 26.25
C GLY A 389 -11.85 -22.59 25.02
N HIS A 390 -10.83 -23.29 24.51
CA HIS A 390 -9.98 -22.84 23.41
C HIS A 390 -10.74 -22.62 22.09
N ALA A 391 -11.61 -23.57 21.72
CA ALA A 391 -12.35 -23.52 20.47
C ALA A 391 -13.28 -22.30 20.38
N THR A 392 -14.01 -22.02 21.48
CA THR A 392 -14.94 -20.89 21.57
C THR A 392 -14.20 -19.55 21.55
N ASN A 393 -13.01 -19.46 22.14
CA ASN A 393 -12.15 -18.30 22.04
C ASN A 393 -11.72 -18.04 20.59
N ILE A 394 -11.27 -19.08 19.86
CA ILE A 394 -10.88 -18.96 18.45
C ILE A 394 -12.06 -18.48 17.61
N ILE A 395 -13.25 -19.10 17.77
CA ILE A 395 -14.47 -18.69 17.04
C ILE A 395 -14.83 -17.23 17.34
N ALA A 396 -14.72 -16.80 18.60
CA ALA A 396 -15.04 -15.43 19.00
C ALA A 396 -14.14 -14.40 18.32
N GLY A 397 -12.83 -14.62 18.32
CA GLY A 397 -11.88 -13.69 17.68
C GLY A 397 -12.02 -13.65 16.16
N LEU A 398 -12.24 -14.79 15.49
CA LEU A 398 -12.56 -14.80 14.06
C LEU A 398 -13.83 -13.99 13.76
N SER A 399 -14.89 -14.17 14.58
CA SER A 399 -16.13 -13.40 14.43
C SER A 399 -15.93 -11.91 14.65
N VAL A 400 -15.16 -11.51 15.66
CA VAL A 400 -14.82 -10.10 15.95
C VAL A 400 -14.04 -9.51 14.78
N GLY A 401 -13.01 -10.21 14.29
CA GLY A 401 -12.23 -9.77 13.16
C GLY A 401 -13.06 -9.58 11.88
N MET A 402 -13.93 -10.54 11.55
CA MET A 402 -14.83 -10.41 10.38
C MET A 402 -15.78 -9.22 10.53
N LYS A 403 -16.40 -9.03 11.70
CA LYS A 403 -17.28 -7.88 11.96
C LYS A 403 -16.54 -6.55 11.90
N SER A 404 -15.27 -6.52 12.27
CA SER A 404 -14.46 -5.31 12.28
C SER A 404 -14.20 -4.75 10.89
N THR A 405 -14.42 -5.51 9.82
CA THR A 405 -14.24 -5.03 8.42
C THR A 405 -15.36 -4.11 7.95
N VAL A 406 -16.55 -4.20 8.52
CA VAL A 406 -17.77 -3.56 7.98
C VAL A 406 -17.64 -2.03 7.94
N ILE A 407 -17.40 -1.39 9.07
CA ILE A 407 -17.30 0.07 9.14
C ILE A 407 -16.10 0.61 8.33
N PRO A 408 -14.89 0.01 8.42
CA PRO A 408 -13.76 0.39 7.58
C PRO A 408 -14.07 0.35 6.08
N ILE A 409 -14.67 -0.72 5.60
CA ILE A 409 -15.00 -0.84 4.16
C ILE A 409 -16.04 0.21 3.73
N LEU A 410 -17.08 0.43 4.53
CA LEU A 410 -18.06 1.49 4.24
C LEU A 410 -17.41 2.88 4.27
N THR A 411 -16.50 3.12 5.20
CA THR A 411 -15.72 4.37 5.28
C THR A 411 -14.84 4.57 4.06
N LEU A 412 -14.13 3.52 3.61
CA LEU A 412 -13.31 3.57 2.40
C LEU A 412 -14.18 3.81 1.16
N ALA A 413 -15.28 3.07 1.00
CA ALA A 413 -16.19 3.25 -0.12
C ALA A 413 -16.77 4.67 -0.17
N GLY A 414 -17.23 5.19 0.98
CA GLY A 414 -17.71 6.57 1.10
C GLY A 414 -16.61 7.59 0.81
N GLY A 415 -15.39 7.35 1.30
CA GLY A 415 -14.22 8.20 1.05
C GLY A 415 -13.82 8.24 -0.42
N ILE A 416 -13.80 7.08 -1.10
CA ILE A 416 -13.53 6.99 -2.55
C ILE A 416 -14.60 7.76 -3.33
N MET A 417 -15.88 7.53 -3.03
CA MET A 417 -16.98 8.22 -3.73
C MET A 417 -16.94 9.73 -3.51
N ALA A 418 -16.72 10.18 -2.28
CA ALA A 418 -16.66 11.60 -1.95
C ALA A 418 -15.45 12.28 -2.61
N SER A 419 -14.25 11.71 -2.51
CA SER A 419 -13.05 12.28 -3.11
C SER A 419 -13.11 12.29 -4.64
N TYR A 420 -13.69 11.25 -5.25
CA TYR A 420 -13.95 11.22 -6.69
C TYR A 420 -14.98 12.29 -7.12
N TYR A 421 -16.05 12.48 -6.35
CA TYR A 421 -17.04 13.53 -6.61
C TYR A 421 -16.41 14.93 -6.58
N PHE A 422 -15.46 15.18 -5.69
CA PHE A 422 -14.80 16.48 -5.60
C PHE A 422 -13.81 16.73 -6.73
N ALA A 423 -12.90 15.80 -7.04
CA ALA A 423 -11.82 16.07 -7.99
C ALA A 423 -11.45 14.86 -8.87
N GLY A 424 -12.43 14.01 -9.21
CA GLY A 424 -12.24 12.86 -10.08
C GLY A 424 -11.19 11.89 -9.53
N LEU A 425 -10.45 11.23 -10.42
CA LEU A 425 -9.39 10.28 -10.03
C LEU A 425 -8.25 10.97 -9.27
N TYR A 426 -7.92 12.21 -9.60
CA TYR A 426 -6.94 13.00 -8.85
C TYR A 426 -7.41 13.25 -7.41
N GLY A 427 -8.73 13.44 -7.22
CA GLY A 427 -9.33 13.58 -5.89
C GLY A 427 -9.06 12.38 -4.99
N VAL A 428 -9.17 11.16 -5.52
CA VAL A 428 -8.86 9.92 -4.77
C VAL A 428 -7.37 9.84 -4.41
N ALA A 429 -6.49 10.19 -5.34
CA ALA A 429 -5.05 10.17 -5.12
C ALA A 429 -4.60 11.21 -4.08
N ILE A 430 -5.10 12.46 -4.20
CA ILE A 430 -4.74 13.51 -3.25
C ILE A 430 -5.38 13.29 -1.86
N ALA A 431 -6.51 12.59 -1.79
CA ALA A 431 -7.08 12.14 -0.52
C ALA A 431 -6.15 11.14 0.18
N ALA A 432 -5.59 10.19 -0.57
CA ALA A 432 -4.57 9.27 -0.05
C ALA A 432 -3.33 10.04 0.44
N ALA A 433 -2.84 11.03 -0.31
CA ALA A 433 -1.72 11.87 0.10
C ALA A 433 -2.05 12.70 1.36
N GLY A 434 -3.25 13.25 1.46
CA GLY A 434 -3.74 13.95 2.65
C GLY A 434 -3.82 13.06 3.88
N MET A 435 -4.29 11.83 3.73
CA MET A 435 -4.27 10.81 4.78
C MET A 435 -2.84 10.51 5.23
N MET A 436 -1.93 10.27 4.28
CA MET A 436 -0.54 9.92 4.56
C MET A 436 0.32 11.10 5.04
N ALA A 437 -0.14 12.34 4.95
CA ALA A 437 0.66 13.51 5.33
C ALA A 437 1.16 13.46 6.79
N THR A 438 0.40 12.83 7.71
CA THR A 438 0.77 12.67 9.12
C THR A 438 1.48 11.35 9.44
N THR A 439 1.99 10.63 8.44
CA THR A 439 2.68 9.34 8.61
C THR A 439 3.80 9.38 9.64
N ALA A 440 4.56 10.49 9.73
CA ALA A 440 5.61 10.63 10.72
C ALA A 440 5.08 10.51 12.17
N MET A 441 3.90 11.04 12.46
CA MET A 441 3.25 10.93 13.77
C MET A 441 2.64 9.53 13.98
N GLN A 442 1.95 9.00 12.97
CA GLN A 442 1.38 7.65 13.02
C GLN A 442 2.46 6.61 13.30
N LEU A 443 3.58 6.70 12.59
CA LEU A 443 4.70 5.77 12.77
C LEU A 443 5.41 5.95 14.11
N ALA A 444 5.45 7.19 14.64
CA ALA A 444 5.98 7.43 15.98
C ALA A 444 5.13 6.75 17.06
N ILE A 445 3.81 6.77 16.88
CA ILE A 445 2.85 6.11 17.77
C ILE A 445 2.90 4.58 17.62
N ASP A 446 3.10 4.07 16.42
CA ASP A 446 3.14 2.65 16.13
C ASP A 446 4.45 2.02 16.68
N ALA A 447 5.60 2.60 16.36
CA ALA A 447 6.90 2.12 16.82
C ALA A 447 7.13 2.23 18.35
N PHE A 448 6.33 3.03 19.05
CA PHE A 448 6.30 3.10 20.50
C PHE A 448 5.95 1.74 21.13
N GLY A 449 5.01 0.98 20.55
CA GLY A 449 4.54 -0.31 21.05
C GLY A 449 5.67 -1.33 21.22
N PRO A 450 6.38 -1.74 20.16
CA PRO A 450 7.47 -2.70 20.24
C PRO A 450 8.63 -2.26 21.18
N ILE A 451 8.87 -0.95 21.31
CA ILE A 451 9.84 -0.43 22.27
C ILE A 451 9.36 -0.65 23.71
N ALA A 452 8.06 -0.48 23.97
CA ALA A 452 7.48 -0.69 25.28
C ALA A 452 7.44 -2.18 25.66
N ASP A 453 7.10 -3.05 24.72
CA ASP A 453 7.09 -4.51 24.88
C ASP A 453 8.49 -5.04 25.23
N ASN A 454 9.48 -4.75 24.40
CA ASN A 454 10.88 -5.09 24.67
C ASN A 454 11.39 -4.52 26.00
N ALA A 455 10.92 -3.34 26.43
CA ALA A 455 11.27 -2.80 27.72
C ALA A 455 10.69 -3.65 28.85
N GLY A 456 9.51 -4.21 28.68
CA GLY A 456 8.91 -5.20 29.58
C GLY A 456 9.71 -6.49 29.65
N GLY A 457 10.09 -7.04 28.50
CA GLY A 457 10.94 -8.23 28.42
C GLY A 457 12.29 -8.04 29.12
N ILE A 458 12.97 -6.89 28.92
CA ILE A 458 14.21 -6.59 29.64
C ILE A 458 13.97 -6.44 31.13
N ALA A 459 12.83 -5.86 31.57
CA ALA A 459 12.51 -5.74 33.01
C ALA A 459 12.33 -7.11 33.66
N GLU A 460 11.65 -8.04 33.00
CA GLU A 460 11.46 -9.42 33.49
C GLU A 460 12.77 -10.20 33.51
N MET A 461 13.49 -10.23 32.38
CA MET A 461 14.79 -10.93 32.30
C MET A 461 15.83 -10.39 33.32
N SER A 462 15.75 -9.11 33.66
CA SER A 462 16.61 -8.48 34.63
C SER A 462 16.11 -8.62 36.07
N GLN A 463 14.98 -9.28 36.29
CA GLN A 463 14.36 -9.49 37.60
C GLN A 463 14.18 -8.19 38.39
N LEU A 464 13.68 -7.14 37.70
CA LEU A 464 13.41 -5.84 38.31
C LEU A 464 12.17 -5.90 39.22
N PRO A 465 11.99 -4.90 40.14
CA PRO A 465 10.83 -4.82 41.00
C PRO A 465 9.52 -4.84 40.20
N PRO A 466 8.44 -5.48 40.72
CA PRO A 466 7.16 -5.64 39.99
C PRO A 466 6.54 -4.34 39.46
N GLU A 467 6.78 -3.21 40.16
CA GLU A 467 6.25 -1.91 39.73
C GLU A 467 6.85 -1.44 38.41
N VAL A 468 8.06 -1.90 38.06
CA VAL A 468 8.70 -1.58 36.78
C VAL A 468 7.98 -2.31 35.65
N ARG A 469 7.71 -3.60 35.86
CA ARG A 469 6.94 -4.44 34.92
C ARG A 469 5.52 -3.89 34.75
N GLU A 470 4.84 -3.53 35.82
CA GLU A 470 3.49 -2.94 35.76
C GLU A 470 3.45 -1.67 34.89
N ARG A 471 4.48 -0.81 34.99
CA ARG A 471 4.56 0.40 34.17
C ARG A 471 4.84 0.10 32.70
N THR A 472 5.72 -0.86 32.39
CA THR A 472 5.99 -1.28 31.02
C THR A 472 4.81 -1.99 30.42
N ASP A 473 4.11 -2.88 31.15
CA ASP A 473 2.90 -3.55 30.69
C ASP A 473 1.74 -2.57 30.41
N ASN A 474 1.66 -1.47 31.18
CA ASN A 474 0.70 -0.40 30.89
C ASN A 474 1.02 0.33 29.56
N LEU A 475 2.29 0.54 29.24
CA LEU A 475 2.71 1.11 27.95
C LEU A 475 2.46 0.12 26.81
N ASP A 476 2.82 -1.13 27.00
CA ASP A 476 2.68 -2.20 26.02
C ASP A 476 1.21 -2.49 25.65
N ALA A 477 0.30 -2.53 26.63
CA ALA A 477 -1.14 -2.68 26.38
C ALA A 477 -1.70 -1.53 25.49
N VAL A 478 -1.18 -0.32 25.63
CA VAL A 478 -1.49 0.78 24.72
C VAL A 478 -0.79 0.59 23.39
N GLY A 479 0.45 0.09 23.40
CA GLY A 479 1.24 -0.24 22.22
C GLY A 479 0.53 -1.21 21.27
N ASN A 480 -0.09 -2.26 21.80
CA ASN A 480 -0.86 -3.22 21.00
C ASN A 480 -2.07 -2.57 20.29
N THR A 481 -2.77 -1.67 20.99
CA THR A 481 -3.89 -0.93 20.41
C THR A 481 -3.41 0.03 19.32
N THR A 482 -2.31 0.73 19.55
CA THR A 482 -1.76 1.68 18.58
C THR A 482 -1.14 0.97 17.39
N ALA A 483 -0.50 -0.20 17.58
CA ALA A 483 -0.01 -1.03 16.49
C ALA A 483 -1.15 -1.54 15.58
N ALA A 484 -2.27 -1.98 16.17
CA ALA A 484 -3.44 -2.33 15.38
C ALA A 484 -4.01 -1.12 14.62
N THR A 485 -4.05 0.05 15.26
CA THR A 485 -4.51 1.31 14.64
C THR A 485 -3.60 1.74 13.49
N GLY A 486 -2.29 1.65 13.65
CA GLY A 486 -1.30 1.93 12.61
C GLY A 486 -1.44 1.00 11.40
N LYS A 487 -1.66 -0.31 11.65
CA LYS A 487 -1.94 -1.30 10.60
C LYS A 487 -3.24 -1.01 9.86
N GLY A 488 -4.32 -0.66 10.58
CA GLY A 488 -5.60 -0.24 9.99
C GLY A 488 -5.46 0.99 9.10
N PHE A 489 -4.71 2.00 9.55
CA PHE A 489 -4.36 3.19 8.79
C PHE A 489 -3.55 2.84 7.53
N ALA A 490 -2.53 1.98 7.66
CA ALA A 490 -1.69 1.55 6.54
C ALA A 490 -2.51 0.81 5.46
N ILE A 491 -3.44 -0.06 5.86
CA ILE A 491 -4.30 -0.80 4.91
C ILE A 491 -5.26 0.14 4.19
N ALA A 492 -5.86 1.10 4.90
CA ALA A 492 -6.75 2.09 4.29
C ALA A 492 -6.01 3.00 3.29
N SER A 493 -4.80 3.44 3.66
CA SER A 493 -3.95 4.21 2.74
C SER A 493 -3.54 3.40 1.52
N ALA A 494 -3.25 2.10 1.69
CA ALA A 494 -2.93 1.20 0.59
C ALA A 494 -4.11 1.02 -0.38
N ALA A 495 -5.34 0.96 0.14
CA ALA A 495 -6.54 0.89 -0.70
C ALA A 495 -6.69 2.11 -1.60
N LEU A 496 -6.57 3.32 -1.03
CA LEU A 496 -6.64 4.56 -1.80
C LEU A 496 -5.45 4.72 -2.76
N THR A 497 -4.24 4.41 -2.30
CA THR A 497 -3.01 4.46 -3.13
C THR A 497 -3.07 3.46 -4.28
N SER A 498 -3.53 2.23 -4.03
CA SER A 498 -3.67 1.22 -5.07
C SER A 498 -4.68 1.65 -6.14
N LEU A 499 -5.80 2.28 -5.75
CA LEU A 499 -6.75 2.83 -6.70
C LEU A 499 -6.15 3.97 -7.54
N ALA A 500 -5.32 4.83 -6.93
CA ALA A 500 -4.60 5.88 -7.64
C ALA A 500 -3.56 5.30 -8.62
N LEU A 501 -2.78 4.31 -8.20
CA LEU A 501 -1.83 3.60 -9.06
C LEU A 501 -2.55 2.84 -10.19
N PHE A 502 -3.71 2.28 -9.90
CA PHE A 502 -4.55 1.62 -10.88
C PHE A 502 -5.08 2.60 -11.94
N ALA A 503 -5.53 3.79 -11.53
CA ALA A 503 -5.94 4.83 -12.45
C ALA A 503 -4.77 5.32 -13.33
N ALA A 504 -3.56 5.44 -12.74
CA ALA A 504 -2.33 5.73 -13.47
C ALA A 504 -1.97 4.61 -14.46
N PHE A 505 -2.08 3.35 -14.03
CA PHE A 505 -1.87 2.18 -14.90
C PHE A 505 -2.80 2.18 -16.13
N VAL A 506 -4.09 2.43 -15.94
CA VAL A 506 -5.09 2.53 -17.02
C VAL A 506 -4.69 3.61 -18.04
N GLY A 507 -4.25 4.79 -17.56
CA GLY A 507 -3.79 5.89 -18.42
C GLY A 507 -2.56 5.51 -19.24
N ILE A 508 -1.52 4.98 -18.58
CA ILE A 508 -0.26 4.61 -19.26
C ILE A 508 -0.45 3.41 -20.20
N ALA A 509 -1.25 2.41 -19.81
CA ALA A 509 -1.58 1.27 -20.65
C ALA A 509 -2.43 1.65 -21.88
N GLY A 510 -3.00 2.85 -21.90
CA GLY A 510 -3.81 3.35 -23.01
C GLY A 510 -5.14 2.60 -23.17
N ILE A 511 -5.75 2.20 -22.05
CA ILE A 511 -7.08 1.60 -22.00
C ILE A 511 -8.07 2.63 -21.47
N ASP A 512 -9.22 2.74 -22.10
CA ASP A 512 -10.24 3.75 -21.74
C ASP A 512 -10.97 3.37 -20.45
N GLN A 513 -11.25 2.08 -20.29
CA GLN A 513 -11.99 1.52 -19.14
C GLN A 513 -11.70 0.04 -18.95
N ILE A 514 -11.90 -0.45 -17.73
CA ILE A 514 -11.85 -1.86 -17.42
C ILE A 514 -13.28 -2.38 -17.28
N ASP A 515 -13.69 -3.13 -18.30
CA ASP A 515 -15.03 -3.67 -18.37
C ASP A 515 -15.08 -5.05 -17.70
N ILE A 516 -15.58 -5.08 -16.46
CA ILE A 516 -15.73 -6.32 -15.68
C ILE A 516 -16.77 -7.29 -16.26
N TYR A 517 -17.59 -6.85 -17.22
CA TYR A 517 -18.52 -7.72 -17.92
C TYR A 517 -17.81 -8.61 -18.96
N LYS A 518 -16.61 -8.23 -19.41
CA LYS A 518 -15.79 -9.09 -20.27
C LYS A 518 -15.34 -10.32 -19.51
N ALA A 519 -15.61 -11.53 -20.02
CA ALA A 519 -15.27 -12.78 -19.35
C ALA A 519 -13.77 -12.91 -18.98
N PRO A 520 -12.78 -12.52 -19.83
CA PRO A 520 -11.36 -12.56 -19.44
C PRO A 520 -11.02 -11.63 -18.26
N VAL A 521 -11.63 -10.43 -18.22
CA VAL A 521 -11.42 -9.47 -17.12
C VAL A 521 -12.03 -10.00 -15.83
N LEU A 522 -13.24 -10.56 -15.91
CA LEU A 522 -13.90 -11.19 -14.76
C LEU A 522 -13.10 -12.40 -14.23
N ALA A 523 -12.54 -13.24 -15.12
CA ALA A 523 -11.64 -14.32 -14.74
C ALA A 523 -10.40 -13.78 -14.04
N GLY A 524 -9.81 -12.69 -14.55
CA GLY A 524 -8.70 -11.98 -13.92
C GLY A 524 -9.05 -11.49 -12.51
N LEU A 525 -10.26 -10.94 -12.32
CA LEU A 525 -10.76 -10.49 -11.01
C LEU A 525 -10.84 -11.66 -10.00
N PHE A 526 -11.35 -12.83 -10.40
CA PHE A 526 -11.38 -14.01 -9.53
C PHE A 526 -9.97 -14.48 -9.16
N VAL A 527 -9.06 -14.55 -10.12
CA VAL A 527 -7.64 -14.89 -9.85
C VAL A 527 -7.01 -13.87 -8.91
N GLY A 528 -7.25 -12.58 -9.16
CA GLY A 528 -6.78 -11.51 -8.29
C GLY A 528 -7.31 -11.63 -6.87
N ALA A 529 -8.60 -11.89 -6.69
CA ALA A 529 -9.21 -12.07 -5.38
C ALA A 529 -8.66 -13.29 -4.60
N MET A 530 -8.22 -14.32 -5.31
CA MET A 530 -7.58 -15.52 -4.72
C MET A 530 -6.17 -15.24 -4.18
N ILE A 531 -5.41 -14.33 -4.80
CA ILE A 531 -3.99 -14.10 -4.47
C ILE A 531 -3.77 -13.76 -2.98
N PRO A 532 -4.52 -12.83 -2.35
CA PRO A 532 -4.38 -12.56 -0.92
C PRO A 532 -4.58 -13.78 -0.03
N PHE A 533 -5.50 -14.70 -0.39
CA PHE A 533 -5.72 -15.94 0.36
C PHE A 533 -4.51 -16.88 0.27
N ILE A 534 -3.96 -17.10 -0.91
CA ILE A 534 -2.76 -17.93 -1.09
C ILE A 534 -1.57 -17.30 -0.38
N PHE A 535 -1.37 -16.00 -0.55
CA PHE A 535 -0.29 -15.26 0.09
C PHE A 535 -0.38 -15.36 1.62
N SER A 536 -1.59 -15.15 2.18
CA SER A 536 -1.87 -15.30 3.62
C SER A 536 -1.56 -16.72 4.10
N ALA A 537 -2.06 -17.73 3.38
CA ALA A 537 -1.84 -19.13 3.73
C ALA A 537 -0.33 -19.47 3.77
N LEU A 538 0.44 -19.00 2.80
CA LEU A 538 1.89 -19.20 2.76
C LEU A 538 2.60 -18.51 3.93
N CYS A 539 2.22 -17.27 4.26
CA CYS A 539 2.79 -16.55 5.41
C CYS A 539 2.49 -17.26 6.73
N ILE A 540 1.24 -17.68 6.96
CA ILE A 540 0.83 -18.41 8.18
C ILE A 540 1.56 -19.75 8.27
N GLN A 541 1.64 -20.48 7.15
CA GLN A 541 2.34 -21.77 7.11
C GLN A 541 3.85 -21.60 7.35
N ALA A 542 4.44 -20.51 6.85
CA ALA A 542 5.84 -20.18 7.07
C ALA A 542 6.14 -19.95 8.55
N VAL A 543 5.28 -19.18 9.24
CA VAL A 543 5.38 -18.98 10.70
C VAL A 543 5.30 -20.31 11.44
N GLY A 544 4.32 -21.16 11.10
CA GLY A 544 4.16 -22.48 11.76
C GLY A 544 5.37 -23.39 11.60
N LYS A 545 6.00 -23.41 10.39
CA LYS A 545 7.23 -24.19 10.16
C LYS A 545 8.41 -23.63 10.96
N ALA A 546 8.61 -22.33 10.93
CA ALA A 546 9.70 -21.68 11.65
C ALA A 546 9.54 -21.81 13.17
N ALA A 547 8.30 -21.70 13.68
CA ALA A 547 7.97 -21.92 15.08
C ALA A 547 8.28 -23.36 15.53
N MET A 548 7.99 -24.35 14.70
CA MET A 548 8.32 -25.75 15.02
C MET A 548 9.83 -25.98 15.15
N ASP A 549 10.65 -25.35 14.28
CA ASP A 549 12.10 -25.41 14.37
C ASP A 549 12.58 -24.79 15.71
N MET A 550 11.96 -23.68 16.13
CA MET A 550 12.22 -23.03 17.42
C MET A 550 11.82 -23.87 18.61
N VAL A 551 10.60 -24.42 18.61
CA VAL A 551 10.08 -25.32 19.65
C VAL A 551 11.03 -26.49 19.89
N ASN A 552 11.51 -27.12 18.81
CA ASN A 552 12.47 -28.22 18.91
C ASN A 552 13.79 -27.81 19.54
N GLU A 553 14.29 -26.61 19.21
CA GLU A 553 15.54 -26.10 19.79
C GLU A 553 15.37 -25.76 21.28
N VAL A 554 14.27 -25.12 21.68
CA VAL A 554 14.01 -24.80 23.10
C VAL A 554 13.88 -26.08 23.92
N ARG A 555 13.14 -27.09 23.41
CA ARG A 555 13.04 -28.40 24.06
C ARG A 555 14.39 -29.11 24.16
N ARG A 556 15.24 -29.02 23.12
CA ARG A 556 16.60 -29.54 23.13
C ARG A 556 17.41 -28.92 24.26
N GLN A 557 17.40 -27.60 24.36
CA GLN A 557 18.19 -26.89 25.36
C GLN A 557 17.71 -27.22 26.80
N PHE A 558 16.41 -27.26 27.06
CA PHE A 558 15.89 -27.65 28.38
C PHE A 558 16.27 -29.08 28.75
N ARG A 559 16.41 -29.99 27.80
CA ARG A 559 16.80 -31.37 28.07
C ARG A 559 18.32 -31.57 28.19
N GLU A 560 19.08 -30.88 27.33
CA GLU A 560 20.52 -31.16 27.14
C GLU A 560 21.46 -30.22 27.91
N ILE A 561 20.97 -29.06 28.39
CA ILE A 561 21.77 -28.12 29.17
C ILE A 561 21.33 -28.17 30.65
N PRO A 562 22.06 -28.94 31.48
CA PRO A 562 21.69 -29.06 32.92
C PRO A 562 21.82 -27.71 33.65
N GLY A 563 20.85 -27.38 34.47
CA GLY A 563 20.90 -26.19 35.32
C GLY A 563 20.23 -24.95 34.71
N ILE A 564 19.69 -25.00 33.49
CA ILE A 564 18.92 -23.86 32.93
C ILE A 564 17.74 -23.54 33.87
N MET A 565 16.94 -24.55 34.24
CA MET A 565 15.74 -24.36 35.06
C MET A 565 16.06 -23.84 36.47
N GLU A 566 17.23 -24.09 36.99
CA GLU A 566 17.72 -23.63 38.30
C GLU A 566 18.54 -22.34 38.22
N TYR A 567 18.55 -21.61 37.10
CA TYR A 567 19.38 -20.40 36.88
C TYR A 567 20.90 -20.61 37.04
N LYS A 568 21.41 -21.87 36.89
CA LYS A 568 22.82 -22.21 37.01
C LYS A 568 23.56 -22.23 35.68
N ALA A 569 22.82 -22.37 34.57
CA ALA A 569 23.37 -22.34 33.21
C ALA A 569 22.64 -21.31 32.39
N GLN A 570 23.36 -20.68 31.44
CA GLN A 570 22.74 -19.76 30.47
C GLN A 570 22.25 -20.51 29.22
N PRO A 571 21.10 -20.14 28.67
CA PRO A 571 20.64 -20.66 27.37
C PRO A 571 21.55 -20.21 26.21
N GLU A 572 21.55 -21.00 25.16
CA GLU A 572 22.25 -20.69 23.91
C GLU A 572 21.36 -19.78 23.01
N TYR A 573 21.20 -18.50 23.40
CA TYR A 573 20.30 -17.55 22.72
C TYR A 573 20.62 -17.36 21.22
N GLU A 574 21.94 -17.37 20.87
CA GLU A 574 22.39 -17.16 19.49
C GLU A 574 21.88 -18.23 18.54
N LYS A 575 21.68 -19.48 19.01
CA LYS A 575 21.12 -20.56 18.19
C LYS A 575 19.67 -20.29 17.82
N CYS A 576 18.87 -19.82 18.77
CA CYS A 576 17.47 -19.46 18.52
C CYS A 576 17.38 -18.30 17.51
N VAL A 577 18.20 -17.26 17.66
CA VAL A 577 18.31 -16.14 16.70
C VAL A 577 18.70 -16.65 15.30
N ALA A 578 19.67 -17.58 15.22
CA ALA A 578 20.11 -18.13 13.94
C ALA A 578 19.05 -18.99 13.25
N ILE A 579 18.27 -19.76 14.02
CA ILE A 579 17.16 -20.59 13.51
C ILE A 579 16.06 -19.71 12.92
N SER A 580 15.55 -18.71 13.68
CA SER A 580 14.54 -17.78 13.17
C SER A 580 15.02 -17.01 11.94
N THR A 581 16.29 -16.54 11.94
CA THR A 581 16.88 -15.84 10.79
C THR A 581 16.89 -16.71 9.54
N LYS A 582 17.38 -17.96 9.66
CA LYS A 582 17.45 -18.87 8.52
C LYS A 582 16.07 -19.26 7.98
N ALA A 583 15.15 -19.54 8.89
CA ALA A 583 13.79 -19.92 8.53
C ALA A 583 13.04 -18.78 7.83
N SER A 584 13.09 -17.57 8.39
CA SER A 584 12.41 -16.41 7.83
C SER A 584 12.91 -16.05 6.42
N ILE A 585 14.23 -16.04 6.22
CA ILE A 585 14.81 -15.75 4.89
C ILE A 585 14.40 -16.80 3.84
N ARG A 586 14.34 -18.07 4.23
CA ARG A 586 13.89 -19.13 3.32
C ARG A 586 12.42 -19.02 2.96
N GLU A 587 11.57 -18.81 3.96
CA GLU A 587 10.12 -18.88 3.78
C GLU A 587 9.54 -17.58 3.17
N MET A 588 10.20 -16.41 3.27
CA MET A 588 9.74 -15.16 2.64
C MET A 588 9.84 -15.16 1.12
N MET A 589 10.66 -16.04 0.52
CA MET A 589 10.95 -16.02 -0.91
C MET A 589 9.73 -16.31 -1.78
N LEU A 590 8.91 -17.29 -1.39
CA LEU A 590 7.75 -17.71 -2.20
C LEU A 590 6.61 -16.66 -2.19
N PRO A 591 6.19 -16.11 -1.04
CA PRO A 591 5.26 -14.98 -1.01
C PRO A 591 5.76 -13.78 -1.83
N GLY A 592 7.03 -13.43 -1.70
CA GLY A 592 7.64 -12.35 -2.47
C GLY A 592 7.62 -12.58 -3.98
N ALA A 593 7.91 -13.80 -4.42
CA ALA A 593 7.85 -14.18 -5.83
C ALA A 593 6.43 -14.04 -6.42
N ILE A 594 5.39 -14.44 -5.68
CA ILE A 594 3.99 -14.30 -6.13
C ILE A 594 3.65 -12.81 -6.36
N ALA A 595 4.00 -11.94 -5.43
CA ALA A 595 3.69 -10.51 -5.55
C ALA A 595 4.36 -9.83 -6.75
N LEU A 596 5.61 -10.21 -7.06
CA LEU A 596 6.40 -9.60 -8.13
C LEU A 596 6.11 -10.21 -9.51
N ILE A 597 5.97 -11.54 -9.59
CA ILE A 597 5.91 -12.26 -10.86
C ILE A 597 4.49 -12.28 -11.44
N THR A 598 3.46 -12.34 -10.60
CA THR A 598 2.07 -12.44 -11.07
C THR A 598 1.66 -11.30 -12.00
N PRO A 599 1.87 -10.01 -11.68
CA PRO A 599 1.51 -8.92 -12.60
C PRO A 599 2.24 -9.02 -13.94
N VAL A 600 3.52 -9.44 -13.91
CA VAL A 600 4.33 -9.60 -15.11
C VAL A 600 3.76 -10.70 -16.01
N ILE A 601 3.51 -11.90 -15.45
CA ILE A 601 2.92 -13.01 -16.20
C ILE A 601 1.57 -12.62 -16.79
N VAL A 602 0.68 -12.07 -15.96
CA VAL A 602 -0.68 -11.74 -16.41
C VAL A 602 -0.63 -10.63 -17.47
N GLY A 603 0.13 -9.56 -17.24
CA GLY A 603 0.23 -8.46 -18.19
C GLY A 603 0.78 -8.85 -19.55
N PHE A 604 1.85 -9.65 -19.58
CA PHE A 604 2.46 -10.07 -20.85
C PHE A 604 1.69 -11.17 -21.59
N ILE A 605 0.99 -12.06 -20.89
CA ILE A 605 0.25 -13.17 -21.51
C ILE A 605 -1.18 -12.74 -21.85
N PHE A 606 -1.88 -12.08 -20.93
CA PHE A 606 -3.31 -11.81 -21.05
C PHE A 606 -3.64 -10.34 -21.33
N GLY A 607 -2.66 -9.44 -21.30
CA GLY A 607 -2.83 -8.02 -21.60
C GLY A 607 -3.29 -7.16 -20.43
N PRO A 608 -3.36 -5.81 -20.64
CA PRO A 608 -3.59 -4.85 -19.57
C PRO A 608 -5.01 -4.87 -18.99
N GLU A 609 -6.05 -5.18 -19.79
CA GLU A 609 -7.42 -5.24 -19.29
C GLU A 609 -7.60 -6.37 -18.26
N VAL A 610 -7.06 -7.56 -18.55
CA VAL A 610 -7.11 -8.72 -17.64
C VAL A 610 -6.28 -8.45 -16.39
N LEU A 611 -5.10 -7.84 -16.55
CA LEU A 611 -4.28 -7.41 -15.41
C LEU A 611 -5.04 -6.41 -14.54
N GLY A 612 -5.79 -5.49 -15.14
CA GLY A 612 -6.67 -4.59 -14.41
C GLY A 612 -7.72 -5.32 -13.57
N GLY A 613 -8.33 -6.38 -14.12
CA GLY A 613 -9.21 -7.27 -13.35
C GLY A 613 -8.51 -7.91 -12.16
N VAL A 614 -7.28 -8.43 -12.37
CA VAL A 614 -6.46 -9.00 -11.28
C VAL A 614 -6.18 -7.96 -10.19
N LEU A 615 -5.76 -6.75 -10.54
CA LEU A 615 -5.48 -5.69 -9.57
C LEU A 615 -6.72 -5.29 -8.75
N ALA A 616 -7.89 -5.20 -9.40
CA ALA A 616 -9.15 -4.95 -8.71
C ALA A 616 -9.46 -6.05 -7.69
N GLY A 617 -9.33 -7.32 -8.09
CA GLY A 617 -9.53 -8.48 -7.21
C GLY A 617 -8.58 -8.50 -6.02
N VAL A 618 -7.28 -8.31 -6.26
CA VAL A 618 -6.26 -8.25 -5.20
C VAL A 618 -6.54 -7.12 -4.21
N THR A 619 -6.91 -5.95 -4.71
CA THR A 619 -7.17 -4.78 -3.84
C THR A 619 -8.35 -5.03 -2.92
N VAL A 620 -9.49 -5.46 -3.45
CA VAL A 620 -10.71 -5.69 -2.65
C VAL A 620 -10.50 -6.80 -1.63
N SER A 621 -10.00 -7.95 -2.08
CA SER A 621 -9.76 -9.10 -1.21
C SER A 621 -8.65 -8.84 -0.18
N GLY A 622 -7.56 -8.20 -0.60
CA GLY A 622 -6.42 -7.90 0.26
C GLY A 622 -6.74 -6.88 1.36
N VAL A 623 -7.53 -5.85 1.06
CA VAL A 623 -7.99 -4.87 2.07
C VAL A 623 -8.88 -5.55 3.11
N LEU A 624 -9.86 -6.36 2.67
CA LEU A 624 -10.73 -7.12 3.59
C LEU A 624 -9.93 -8.06 4.49
N MET A 625 -9.01 -8.84 3.88
CA MET A 625 -8.16 -9.80 4.60
C MET A 625 -7.23 -9.09 5.59
N GLY A 626 -6.60 -8.01 5.18
CA GLY A 626 -5.68 -7.24 6.02
C GLY A 626 -6.37 -6.65 7.26
N ILE A 627 -7.55 -6.01 7.09
CA ILE A 627 -8.33 -5.47 8.22
C ILE A 627 -8.79 -6.59 9.14
N PHE A 628 -9.36 -7.66 8.56
CA PHE A 628 -9.82 -8.82 9.31
C PHE A 628 -8.71 -9.39 10.20
N GLN A 629 -7.56 -9.69 9.62
CA GLN A 629 -6.46 -10.35 10.32
C GLN A 629 -5.82 -9.44 11.37
N SER A 630 -5.54 -8.19 11.04
CA SER A 630 -4.93 -7.25 11.98
C SER A 630 -5.82 -7.00 13.20
N ASN A 631 -7.12 -6.83 12.99
CA ASN A 631 -8.05 -6.57 14.07
C ASN A 631 -8.37 -7.83 14.92
N ALA A 632 -8.49 -9.00 14.27
CA ALA A 632 -8.68 -10.25 15.00
C ALA A 632 -7.50 -10.53 15.94
N GLY A 633 -6.27 -10.46 15.40
CA GLY A 633 -5.05 -10.69 16.18
C GLY A 633 -4.86 -9.68 17.31
N GLY A 634 -5.07 -8.38 17.05
CA GLY A 634 -5.00 -7.36 18.10
C GLY A 634 -6.07 -7.53 19.20
N ALA A 635 -7.26 -8.00 18.84
CA ALA A 635 -8.31 -8.26 19.81
C ALA A 635 -8.01 -9.48 20.69
N TRP A 636 -7.43 -10.57 20.13
CA TRP A 636 -7.01 -11.74 20.92
C TRP A 636 -5.87 -11.41 21.87
N ASP A 637 -4.86 -10.67 21.42
CA ASP A 637 -3.72 -10.27 22.26
C ASP A 637 -4.20 -9.43 23.46
N ASN A 638 -5.00 -8.42 23.22
CA ASN A 638 -5.56 -7.62 24.31
C ASN A 638 -6.56 -8.37 25.19
N ALA A 639 -7.22 -9.42 24.67
CA ALA A 639 -8.01 -10.32 25.50
C ALA A 639 -7.11 -11.14 26.45
N LYS A 640 -5.96 -11.67 25.97
CA LYS A 640 -4.95 -12.35 26.80
C LYS A 640 -4.40 -11.41 27.88
N LYS A 641 -3.94 -10.21 27.49
CA LYS A 641 -3.36 -9.22 28.43
C LYS A 641 -4.36 -8.72 29.48
N SER A 642 -5.66 -8.78 29.21
CA SER A 642 -6.69 -8.42 30.20
C SER A 642 -6.64 -9.30 31.45
N PHE A 643 -6.23 -10.56 31.33
CA PHE A 643 -6.10 -11.48 32.48
C PHE A 643 -4.95 -11.13 33.44
N GLU A 644 -4.02 -10.28 33.04
CA GLU A 644 -2.95 -9.81 33.90
C GLU A 644 -3.46 -8.92 35.04
N LYS A 645 -4.45 -8.11 34.74
CA LYS A 645 -5.13 -7.23 35.73
C LYS A 645 -6.28 -7.94 36.45
N GLY A 646 -6.62 -9.13 35.99
CA GLY A 646 -7.80 -9.88 36.46
C GLY A 646 -9.08 -9.45 35.72
N VAL A 647 -9.83 -10.43 35.25
CA VAL A 647 -11.09 -10.22 34.54
C VAL A 647 -12.24 -10.92 35.28
N VAL A 648 -13.40 -10.29 35.31
CA VAL A 648 -14.59 -10.84 35.89
C VAL A 648 -15.40 -11.53 34.80
N ILE A 649 -15.59 -12.84 34.92
CA ILE A 649 -16.44 -13.66 34.04
C ILE A 649 -17.49 -14.35 34.91
N ASN A 650 -18.76 -14.11 34.61
CA ASN A 650 -19.90 -14.68 35.36
C ASN A 650 -19.85 -14.49 36.89
N GLY A 651 -19.24 -13.41 37.36
CA GLY A 651 -19.12 -13.06 38.78
C GLY A 651 -17.88 -13.60 39.49
N GLU A 652 -17.03 -14.37 38.79
CA GLU A 652 -15.73 -14.84 39.29
C GLU A 652 -14.58 -14.06 38.63
N THR A 653 -13.54 -13.79 39.41
CA THR A 653 -12.34 -13.10 38.91
C THR A 653 -11.27 -14.11 38.53
N PHE A 654 -10.84 -14.06 37.29
CA PHE A 654 -9.78 -14.90 36.73
C PHE A 654 -8.50 -14.10 36.45
N TYR A 655 -7.37 -14.68 36.77
CA TYR A 655 -6.03 -14.12 36.58
C TYR A 655 -5.18 -15.00 35.65
N LYS A 656 -3.93 -14.60 35.42
CA LYS A 656 -2.91 -15.42 34.73
C LYS A 656 -2.92 -16.87 35.29
N LYS A 657 -2.67 -17.84 34.42
CA LYS A 657 -2.64 -19.30 34.67
C LYS A 657 -4.00 -19.97 34.89
N SER A 658 -5.11 -19.24 34.92
CA SER A 658 -6.46 -19.82 34.91
C SER A 658 -6.78 -20.51 33.58
N GLU A 659 -7.77 -21.44 33.56
CA GLU A 659 -8.18 -22.09 32.29
C GLU A 659 -8.70 -21.10 31.24
N PRO A 660 -9.50 -20.05 31.57
CA PRO A 660 -9.86 -19.02 30.61
C PRO A 660 -8.63 -18.26 30.06
N HIS A 661 -7.61 -18.01 30.90
CA HIS A 661 -6.35 -17.42 30.41
C HIS A 661 -5.64 -18.34 29.42
N LYS A 662 -5.53 -19.65 29.68
CA LYS A 662 -4.92 -20.60 28.74
C LYS A 662 -5.67 -20.65 27.41
N ALA A 663 -7.00 -20.56 27.43
CA ALA A 663 -7.80 -20.46 26.22
C ALA A 663 -7.51 -19.16 25.44
N SER A 664 -7.33 -18.03 26.15
CA SER A 664 -6.99 -16.75 25.50
C SER A 664 -5.55 -16.75 24.93
N VAL A 665 -4.58 -17.40 25.58
CA VAL A 665 -3.24 -17.64 25.02
C VAL A 665 -3.31 -18.40 23.70
N THR A 666 -4.16 -19.44 23.60
CA THR A 666 -4.35 -20.16 22.34
C THR A 666 -4.91 -19.25 21.23
N GLY A 667 -5.86 -18.38 21.57
CA GLY A 667 -6.40 -17.41 20.61
C GLY A 667 -5.35 -16.43 20.12
N ASP A 668 -4.50 -15.93 21.02
CA ASP A 668 -3.40 -15.05 20.70
C ASP A 668 -2.37 -15.72 19.78
N THR A 669 -1.97 -16.96 20.11
CA THR A 669 -1.07 -17.78 19.25
C THR A 669 -1.62 -17.95 17.81
N VAL A 670 -2.95 -18.07 17.65
CA VAL A 670 -3.61 -18.10 16.33
C VAL A 670 -3.60 -16.70 15.69
N GLY A 671 -3.78 -15.66 16.49
CA GLY A 671 -3.82 -14.26 16.07
C GLY A 671 -2.46 -13.68 15.67
N ASP A 672 -1.37 -14.17 16.23
CA ASP A 672 -0.02 -13.69 16.01
C ASP A 672 0.42 -13.68 14.53
N PRO A 673 0.32 -14.80 13.79
CA PRO A 673 0.59 -14.78 12.36
C PRO A 673 -0.34 -13.84 11.58
N PHE A 674 -1.56 -13.61 12.08
CA PHE A 674 -2.52 -12.71 11.44
C PHE A 674 -2.12 -11.25 11.61
N LYS A 675 -1.86 -10.80 12.84
CA LYS A 675 -1.64 -9.38 13.15
C LYS A 675 -0.26 -8.88 12.73
N ASP A 676 0.78 -9.75 12.78
CA ASP A 676 2.17 -9.32 12.68
C ASP A 676 2.89 -9.82 11.42
N THR A 677 2.33 -10.82 10.70
CA THR A 677 2.93 -11.34 9.47
C THR A 677 2.00 -11.13 8.28
N SER A 678 0.89 -11.86 8.22
CA SER A 678 0.02 -11.92 7.04
C SER A 678 -0.77 -10.63 6.83
N GLY A 679 -1.45 -10.12 7.85
CA GLY A 679 -2.30 -8.93 7.76
C GLY A 679 -1.55 -7.69 7.26
N PRO A 680 -0.46 -7.28 7.90
CA PRO A 680 0.33 -6.13 7.43
C PRO A 680 0.95 -6.33 6.05
N SER A 681 1.32 -7.56 5.70
CA SER A 681 1.91 -7.87 4.39
C SER A 681 0.92 -7.72 3.23
N MET A 682 -0.41 -7.78 3.50
CA MET A 682 -1.44 -7.49 2.49
C MET A 682 -1.35 -6.07 1.95
N ASN A 683 -1.06 -5.11 2.81
CA ASN A 683 -0.83 -3.71 2.45
C ASN A 683 0.24 -3.57 1.38
N ILE A 684 1.38 -4.26 1.55
CA ILE A 684 2.49 -4.20 0.60
C ILE A 684 2.18 -5.00 -0.66
N LEU A 685 1.55 -6.17 -0.53
CA LEU A 685 1.14 -7.00 -1.67
C LEU A 685 0.31 -6.19 -2.68
N ILE A 686 -0.73 -5.49 -2.20
CA ILE A 686 -1.63 -4.69 -3.04
C ILE A 686 -0.86 -3.60 -3.79
N LYS A 687 -0.03 -2.84 -3.10
CA LYS A 687 0.74 -1.73 -3.67
C LYS A 687 1.83 -2.20 -4.61
N LEU A 688 2.60 -3.22 -4.21
CA LEU A 688 3.69 -3.74 -5.02
C LEU A 688 3.18 -4.30 -6.36
N MET A 689 2.07 -5.06 -6.35
CA MET A 689 1.47 -5.54 -7.58
C MET A 689 1.00 -4.38 -8.48
N SER A 690 0.45 -3.32 -7.89
CA SER A 690 0.02 -2.12 -8.63
C SER A 690 1.21 -1.36 -9.23
N ILE A 691 2.33 -1.22 -8.48
CA ILE A 691 3.53 -0.54 -8.97
C ILE A 691 4.24 -1.36 -10.05
N VAL A 692 4.35 -2.69 -9.88
CA VAL A 692 4.89 -3.57 -10.93
C VAL A 692 4.06 -3.43 -12.20
N SER A 693 2.72 -3.42 -12.08
CA SER A 693 1.81 -3.22 -13.21
C SER A 693 2.02 -1.86 -13.88
N LEU A 694 2.23 -0.80 -13.10
CA LEU A 694 2.51 0.54 -13.61
C LEU A 694 3.83 0.57 -14.41
N VAL A 695 4.88 -0.06 -13.89
CA VAL A 695 6.20 -0.12 -14.55
C VAL A 695 6.14 -0.92 -15.86
N ILE A 696 5.36 -2.00 -15.93
CA ILE A 696 5.21 -2.78 -17.17
C ILE A 696 4.15 -2.24 -18.12
N ALA A 697 3.31 -1.29 -17.70
CA ALA A 697 2.18 -0.77 -18.47
C ALA A 697 2.56 -0.32 -19.90
N PRO A 698 3.65 0.44 -20.14
CA PRO A 698 4.05 0.84 -21.49
C PRO A 698 4.35 -0.33 -22.41
N PHE A 699 4.86 -1.45 -21.86
CA PHE A 699 5.29 -2.62 -22.63
C PHE A 699 4.14 -3.57 -23.00
N ILE A 700 3.01 -3.45 -22.32
CA ILE A 700 1.81 -4.27 -22.55
C ILE A 700 0.67 -3.47 -23.21
N ALA A 701 0.84 -2.17 -23.45
CA ALA A 701 -0.13 -1.29 -24.07
C ALA A 701 -0.57 -1.82 -25.45
N GLY A 702 -1.89 -1.84 -25.69
CA GLY A 702 -2.47 -2.30 -26.96
C GLY A 702 -2.53 -3.81 -27.14
N LYS A 703 -2.17 -4.62 -26.14
CA LYS A 703 -2.40 -6.08 -26.18
C LYS A 703 -3.84 -6.39 -25.74
N THR A 704 -4.56 -7.18 -26.54
CA THR A 704 -5.89 -7.68 -26.21
C THR A 704 -5.88 -9.20 -26.16
N PHE A 705 -6.52 -9.79 -25.12
CA PHE A 705 -6.64 -11.24 -24.99
C PHE A 705 -7.88 -11.74 -25.70
N GLY A 706 -7.72 -12.75 -26.56
CA GLY A 706 -8.85 -13.46 -27.19
C GLY A 706 -9.43 -12.81 -28.43
N GLU A 707 -8.98 -11.64 -28.83
CA GLU A 707 -9.18 -11.21 -30.21
C GLU A 707 -8.16 -12.01 -31.04
N PRO A 708 -8.61 -12.82 -32.03
CA PRO A 708 -7.68 -13.31 -33.02
C PRO A 708 -6.91 -12.08 -33.49
N THR A 709 -5.60 -12.22 -33.64
CA THR A 709 -4.79 -11.26 -34.37
C THR A 709 -5.34 -11.25 -35.81
N ALA A 710 -6.55 -10.70 -35.98
CA ALA A 710 -6.83 -9.98 -37.17
C ALA A 710 -5.67 -9.00 -37.20
N LYS A 711 -4.71 -9.25 -38.11
CA LYS A 711 -3.82 -8.19 -38.53
C LYS A 711 -4.72 -6.97 -38.48
N GLN A 712 -4.44 -6.04 -37.57
CA GLN A 712 -4.88 -4.67 -37.70
C GLN A 712 -4.29 -4.27 -39.06
N GLY A 713 -4.94 -4.71 -40.11
CA GLY A 713 -4.95 -3.91 -41.31
C GLY A 713 -5.54 -2.63 -40.78
N GLN A 714 -4.70 -1.62 -40.62
CA GLN A 714 -5.12 -0.26 -40.57
C GLN A 714 -6.29 -0.13 -41.50
N CYS A 715 -7.54 -0.01 -40.93
CA CYS A 715 -8.51 0.83 -41.54
C CYS A 715 -8.00 2.27 -41.43
N THR A 716 -6.84 2.52 -42.01
CA THR A 716 -6.56 3.82 -42.60
C THR A 716 -7.70 4.06 -43.55
N GLU A 717 -8.39 5.17 -43.41
CA GLU A 717 -9.21 5.77 -44.47
C GLU A 717 -8.47 5.52 -45.79
N MET A 718 -8.89 4.52 -46.52
CA MET A 718 -8.40 4.29 -47.89
C MET A 718 -8.99 5.46 -48.70
N SER A 719 -8.16 6.50 -48.80
CA SER A 719 -8.47 7.61 -49.71
C SER A 719 -8.71 7.06 -51.11
N ALA A 720 -9.57 7.70 -51.86
CA ALA A 720 -9.85 7.38 -53.26
C ALA A 720 -8.54 7.24 -54.10
N ASP A 721 -7.45 7.78 -53.66
CA ASP A 721 -6.12 7.71 -54.27
C ASP A 721 -5.43 6.33 -54.10
N HIS A 722 -5.71 5.62 -53.02
CA HIS A 722 -5.11 4.27 -52.80
C HIS A 722 -5.75 3.19 -53.72
N CYS A 723 -7.02 3.34 -54.07
CA CYS A 723 -7.67 2.48 -55.10
C CYS A 723 -7.13 2.79 -56.51
N LYS A 724 -6.68 4.02 -56.77
CA LYS A 724 -5.99 4.42 -57.98
C LYS A 724 -4.61 3.81 -58.13
N GLU A 725 -3.85 3.71 -57.06
CA GLU A 725 -2.50 3.11 -57.06
C GLU A 725 -2.52 1.59 -57.33
N MET A 726 -3.57 0.89 -56.93
CA MET A 726 -3.71 -0.53 -57.22
C MET A 726 -4.25 -0.82 -58.65
N GLY A 727 -4.68 0.19 -59.39
CA GLY A 727 -5.03 0.06 -60.82
C GLY A 727 -6.30 -0.73 -61.15
N LYS A 728 -7.11 -1.10 -60.09
CA LYS A 728 -8.20 -2.05 -60.27
C LYS A 728 -9.63 -1.50 -60.12
N CYS A 729 -9.83 -0.30 -59.57
CA CYS A 729 -11.17 0.33 -59.51
C CYS A 729 -11.09 1.86 -59.36
N ASP A 730 -11.79 2.57 -60.23
CA ASP A 730 -11.91 4.03 -60.21
C ASP A 730 -13.27 4.42 -59.64
N MET A 731 -13.31 4.76 -58.34
CA MET A 731 -14.52 5.18 -57.61
C MET A 731 -15.21 6.39 -58.25
N SER A 732 -14.49 7.25 -58.95
CA SER A 732 -15.07 8.41 -59.67
C SER A 732 -15.93 7.98 -60.84
N LYS A 733 -15.65 6.85 -61.47
CA LYS A 733 -16.49 6.26 -62.52
C LYS A 733 -17.68 5.54 -61.95
N CYS A 734 -17.55 4.90 -60.78
CA CYS A 734 -18.67 4.26 -60.10
C CYS A 734 -19.74 5.23 -59.69
N ALA A 735 -19.39 6.48 -59.35
CA ALA A 735 -20.36 7.51 -59.00
C ALA A 735 -21.33 7.93 -60.16
N THR A 736 -21.00 7.60 -61.40
CA THR A 736 -21.79 7.92 -62.58
C THR A 736 -22.53 6.70 -63.15
N MET A 737 -22.39 5.52 -62.56
CA MET A 737 -22.94 4.26 -63.02
C MET A 737 -24.05 3.75 -62.12
N THR A 738 -24.91 2.85 -62.66
CA THR A 738 -25.82 2.09 -61.80
C THR A 738 -25.10 0.98 -61.07
N LYS A 739 -25.71 0.43 -60.01
CA LYS A 739 -25.15 -0.64 -59.21
C LYS A 739 -24.76 -1.87 -60.04
N GLU A 740 -25.60 -2.23 -61.03
CA GLU A 740 -25.36 -3.37 -61.95
C GLU A 740 -24.20 -3.05 -62.90
N GLN A 741 -24.09 -1.82 -63.40
CA GLN A 741 -22.97 -1.40 -64.28
C GLN A 741 -21.65 -1.38 -63.54
N CYS A 742 -21.63 -0.95 -62.30
CA CYS A 742 -20.43 -0.97 -61.47
C CYS A 742 -20.01 -2.41 -61.11
N ALA A 743 -20.99 -3.30 -60.80
CA ALA A 743 -20.73 -4.73 -60.59
C ALA A 743 -20.10 -5.40 -61.82
N ALA A 744 -20.65 -5.14 -62.98
CA ALA A 744 -20.12 -5.68 -64.25
C ALA A 744 -18.72 -5.13 -64.57
N MET A 745 -18.42 -3.88 -64.24
CA MET A 745 -17.12 -3.29 -64.39
C MET A 745 -16.09 -3.96 -63.41
N CYS A 746 -16.43 -4.19 -62.17
CA CYS A 746 -15.60 -4.93 -61.22
C CYS A 746 -15.28 -6.36 -61.71
N ASP A 747 -16.26 -7.08 -62.27
CA ASP A 747 -16.09 -8.40 -62.88
C ASP A 747 -15.17 -8.35 -64.09
N SER A 748 -15.31 -7.36 -64.97
CA SER A 748 -14.45 -7.21 -66.16
C SER A 748 -13.00 -6.82 -65.83
N MET A 749 -12.78 -6.21 -64.68
CA MET A 749 -11.46 -5.79 -64.18
C MET A 749 -10.80 -6.85 -63.30
N GLY A 750 -11.46 -8.00 -63.07
CA GLY A 750 -10.91 -9.10 -62.25
C GLY A 750 -10.81 -8.78 -60.74
N CYS A 751 -11.74 -7.97 -60.24
CA CYS A 751 -11.83 -7.68 -58.80
C CYS A 751 -12.26 -8.95 -58.03
N ASP A 752 -11.68 -9.20 -56.87
CA ASP A 752 -12.12 -10.31 -56.02
C ASP A 752 -13.50 -10.03 -55.36
N SER A 753 -14.07 -11.06 -54.71
CA SER A 753 -15.39 -10.96 -54.07
C SER A 753 -15.46 -9.88 -52.97
N THR A 754 -14.35 -9.57 -52.35
CA THR A 754 -14.24 -8.57 -51.27
C THR A 754 -14.14 -7.16 -51.86
N GLU A 755 -13.33 -6.99 -52.88
CA GLU A 755 -13.20 -5.74 -53.64
C GLU A 755 -14.53 -5.32 -54.27
N LYS A 756 -15.25 -6.31 -54.87
CA LYS A 756 -16.59 -6.10 -55.43
C LYS A 756 -17.63 -5.73 -54.36
N ALA A 757 -17.59 -6.38 -53.18
CA ALA A 757 -18.51 -6.07 -52.09
C ALA A 757 -18.28 -4.66 -51.54
N MET A 758 -17.02 -4.17 -51.47
CA MET A 758 -16.69 -2.81 -51.06
C MET A 758 -17.27 -1.78 -52.05
N CYS A 759 -17.12 -1.97 -53.35
CA CYS A 759 -17.69 -1.06 -54.33
C CYS A 759 -19.23 -1.06 -54.27
N MET A 760 -19.85 -2.21 -54.00
CA MET A 760 -21.31 -2.33 -53.91
C MET A 760 -21.89 -1.71 -52.61
N ALA A 761 -21.10 -1.59 -51.55
CA ALA A 761 -21.52 -0.98 -50.28
C ALA A 761 -21.81 0.53 -50.39
N HIS A 762 -21.33 1.17 -51.45
CA HIS A 762 -21.60 2.60 -51.70
C HIS A 762 -22.90 2.88 -52.48
N TYR A 763 -23.71 1.88 -52.72
CA TYR A 763 -25.03 2.06 -53.38
C TYR A 763 -26.17 1.89 -52.36
N GLY A 764 -27.10 2.84 -52.37
CA GLY A 764 -28.32 2.75 -51.59
C GLY A 764 -29.30 1.67 -52.05
N ALA A 765 -30.33 1.44 -51.26
CA ALA A 765 -31.41 0.49 -51.61
C ALA A 765 -32.15 0.87 -52.91
N ASP A 766 -32.03 2.10 -53.35
CA ASP A 766 -32.57 2.65 -54.60
C ASP A 766 -31.66 2.47 -55.82
N GLY A 767 -30.48 1.81 -55.64
CA GLY A 767 -29.49 1.56 -56.67
C GLY A 767 -28.66 2.78 -57.08
N LYS A 768 -28.77 3.91 -56.36
CA LYS A 768 -27.98 5.11 -56.64
C LYS A 768 -26.74 5.15 -55.75
N PHE A 769 -25.62 5.67 -56.33
CA PHE A 769 -24.35 5.83 -55.63
C PHE A 769 -24.47 6.94 -54.56
N MET A 770 -24.14 6.63 -53.32
CA MET A 770 -24.17 7.58 -52.19
C MET A 770 -22.81 8.24 -52.04
N THR A 771 -22.68 9.49 -52.40
CA THR A 771 -21.52 10.33 -52.12
C THR A 771 -21.63 10.77 -50.67
N GLY A 772 -20.86 10.12 -49.77
CA GLY A 772 -20.84 10.50 -48.36
C GLY A 772 -21.39 9.43 -47.40
N ALA A 773 -21.47 8.15 -47.79
CA ALA A 773 -21.88 7.09 -46.85
C ALA A 773 -20.87 6.89 -45.75
N CYS A 774 -21.31 7.15 -44.52
CA CYS A 774 -20.55 6.89 -43.29
C CYS A 774 -20.46 5.35 -43.09
N THR A 775 -19.28 4.77 -43.24
CA THR A 775 -19.04 3.33 -43.02
C THR A 775 -18.81 3.03 -41.52
N ARG A 776 -19.63 3.57 -40.62
CA ARG A 776 -19.62 3.22 -39.19
C ARG A 776 -20.83 2.35 -38.83
N ASN A 777 -20.58 1.34 -37.99
CA ASN A 777 -21.59 0.45 -37.43
C ASN A 777 -22.84 1.22 -36.96
N GLU A 778 -24.02 0.69 -37.25
CA GLU A 778 -25.36 1.24 -36.92
C GLU A 778 -25.56 1.63 -35.43
N LYS A 779 -24.64 1.24 -34.53
CA LYS A 779 -24.71 1.59 -33.11
C LYS A 779 -24.24 3.00 -32.77
N ASP A 780 -23.37 3.60 -33.56
CA ASP A 780 -22.75 4.90 -33.22
C ASP A 780 -23.58 6.12 -33.70
N CYS A 781 -24.51 5.93 -34.63
CA CYS A 781 -25.39 7.02 -35.10
C CYS A 781 -26.46 7.43 -34.09
N CYS A 782 -26.80 6.57 -33.11
CA CYS A 782 -27.89 6.81 -32.15
C CYS A 782 -27.48 7.32 -30.78
N GLN A 783 -26.16 7.52 -30.53
CA GLN A 783 -25.67 7.98 -29.24
C GLN A 783 -25.28 9.48 -29.22
N GLY A 784 -26.10 10.38 -29.62
CA GLY A 784 -26.16 11.81 -29.23
C GLY A 784 -24.86 12.59 -28.94
N LYS A 785 -23.68 12.18 -29.49
CA LYS A 785 -22.44 12.95 -29.41
C LYS A 785 -22.04 13.44 -30.80
N ALA A 786 -22.71 14.49 -31.25
CA ALA A 786 -22.36 15.21 -32.47
C ALA A 786 -21.04 16.01 -32.24
N LYS A 787 -19.91 15.48 -32.66
CA LYS A 787 -18.81 16.32 -33.10
C LYS A 787 -19.08 16.80 -34.51
N LYS A 788 -19.20 18.13 -34.68
CA LYS A 788 -19.27 18.75 -36.01
C LYS A 788 -18.09 18.32 -36.86
N HIS A 789 -18.32 17.53 -37.89
CA HIS A 789 -17.38 17.38 -38.99
C HIS A 789 -17.86 18.28 -40.13
N GLU A 790 -17.01 19.20 -40.54
CA GLU A 790 -17.18 20.02 -41.76
C GLU A 790 -17.18 19.06 -42.96
N GLY A 791 -18.29 18.99 -43.66
CA GLY A 791 -18.41 18.23 -44.91
C GLY A 791 -19.77 17.63 -45.23
N CYS A 792 -20.75 17.70 -44.36
CA CYS A 792 -22.12 17.32 -44.68
C CYS A 792 -22.96 18.56 -44.99
N SER A 793 -23.02 18.95 -46.25
CA SER A 793 -24.02 19.92 -46.75
C SER A 793 -25.37 19.22 -46.98
N GLY A 794 -26.17 19.21 -45.93
CA GLY A 794 -27.54 18.74 -45.98
C GLY A 794 -28.20 19.18 -44.66
N GLU A 795 -29.27 19.95 -44.75
CA GLU A 795 -29.99 20.59 -43.67
C GLU A 795 -30.36 19.58 -42.51
N PRO A 796 -30.37 20.02 -41.25
CA PRO A 796 -30.76 19.18 -40.13
C PRO A 796 -32.27 19.00 -40.11
N ALA A 797 -32.77 17.94 -40.73
CA ALA A 797 -34.18 17.54 -40.62
C ALA A 797 -34.34 16.68 -39.36
N CYS A 798 -34.37 17.30 -38.19
CA CYS A 798 -34.98 16.80 -36.96
C CYS A 798 -35.31 17.99 -36.06
N GLU A 799 -36.23 18.83 -36.44
CA GLU A 799 -36.96 19.66 -35.49
C GLU A 799 -37.98 18.78 -34.74
N GLU A 800 -38.03 19.01 -33.45
CA GLU A 800 -38.97 18.38 -32.53
C GLU A 800 -40.41 18.84 -32.89
N ASP A 801 -41.14 17.98 -33.63
CA ASP A 801 -42.58 18.09 -33.72
C ASP A 801 -43.21 16.82 -33.11
N ASN A 802 -43.85 16.99 -31.98
CA ASN A 802 -44.27 15.91 -31.08
C ASN A 802 -45.55 15.16 -31.50
N ASP A 803 -46.06 15.34 -32.70
CA ASP A 803 -47.43 14.85 -33.01
C ASP A 803 -47.64 14.17 -34.38
N LYS A 804 -46.62 13.55 -34.98
CA LYS A 804 -46.88 12.70 -36.18
C LYS A 804 -46.16 11.37 -36.10
N PRO A 805 -46.87 10.23 -36.40
CA PRO A 805 -46.26 8.93 -36.44
C PRO A 805 -45.34 8.78 -37.65
N CYS A 806 -44.07 8.36 -37.43
CA CYS A 806 -43.12 8.05 -38.53
C CYS A 806 -43.69 7.03 -39.50
N SER A 807 -43.59 7.30 -40.77
CA SER A 807 -43.99 6.36 -41.83
C SER A 807 -43.09 5.12 -41.85
N LYS A 808 -43.68 3.98 -42.18
CA LYS A 808 -42.96 2.70 -42.34
C LYS A 808 -41.90 2.83 -43.46
N GLY A 809 -40.67 3.09 -43.10
CA GLY A 809 -39.56 3.17 -44.06
C GLY A 809 -38.24 3.62 -43.46
N ASP A 810 -38.24 4.36 -42.37
CA ASP A 810 -37.02 4.90 -41.77
C ASP A 810 -36.48 3.99 -40.67
N ALA A 811 -35.44 3.29 -40.98
CA ALA A 811 -34.77 2.34 -40.08
C ALA A 811 -34.16 2.98 -38.80
N CYS A 812 -34.04 4.32 -38.78
CA CYS A 812 -33.42 5.06 -37.64
C CYS A 812 -34.35 5.32 -36.44
N CYS A 813 -35.69 5.18 -36.60
CA CYS A 813 -36.62 5.56 -35.52
C CYS A 813 -37.17 4.40 -34.68
N LYS A 814 -36.75 3.14 -34.92
CA LYS A 814 -37.34 1.98 -34.23
C LYS A 814 -36.86 1.63 -32.84
N ASN A 815 -35.86 2.33 -32.30
CA ASN A 815 -35.29 1.96 -31.01
C ASN A 815 -35.45 2.98 -29.86
N LYS A 816 -36.49 3.83 -29.91
CA LYS A 816 -36.85 4.68 -28.75
C LYS A 816 -38.17 4.23 -28.12
N LYS A 817 -38.28 2.96 -27.74
CA LYS A 817 -39.23 2.46 -26.73
C LYS A 817 -38.80 1.07 -26.28
N LYS A 818 -37.89 1.05 -25.31
CA LYS A 818 -37.90 0.14 -24.13
C LYS A 818 -36.83 0.59 -23.20
#